data_fe35501d202ddd41e2da9577f39ff744
#
_entry.id   fe35501d202ddd41e2da9577f39ff744
#
_cell.length_a   1.000
_cell.length_b   1.000
_cell.length_c   1.000
_cell.angle_alpha   90.00
_cell.angle_beta   90.00
_cell.angle_gamma   90.00
#
_symmetry.space_group_name_H-M   'P 1'
#
loop_
_entity.id
_entity.type
_entity.pdbx_description
1 polymer ?
#
loop_
_entity_poly.entity_id
_entity_poly.type
_entity_poly.pdbx_seq_one_letter_code
_entity_poly.pdbx_strand_id
1 'polypeptide(L)'
;MDYNKTINLPKTDFPMRAGLPKREPEMLKRWEDMDLYNELLKKNEGKPRFSLHDGPPFSNGSLHMGHALNKSLKDIIVRSYAMRGRYTPYIPGWDNHGMPIESAIIKEQKLNRKAMSVSDFRTACHAYAEKYIGIQMEGFKRLGVVADWEHPYKTMNPSFEAEEVKVFGEMYKKGYIYKGLKPVYWCYHDETALAEAEIEYQDDPCTTVYVKFPMHDDQGKLSHLDKSKLNFVIWTTTIWTLPGNLAIALHPSESYAVVKNNGNGEMYIMAEALTDKVMGVAGISDYEIVETHEGAFFENMLADHPFLPKTSRLVLADYVTMDSGTGCVHTAPGFGADDYQTCKRYGMDMVVPVDDQGRHTDYAGKYAGMVVEESNPVILKDMKESGALLASEEIVHSYPHCWRCKKPIIFRATPQWFCSVDAFKDEACAACDEVRWVPGWGVDRMKSMIRERADWCISRQRRWGLPIPVVYCKDCGKPVVTDETIAAISEMFGKEGSNAWFDKDPADFLPAGMTCPHCGGKSGFEKETDTLDGWFDSGSTHYASMKRDQNFWPADMYLEGLDQYRGWFQSSLLTAVGAFGNGAPFKECVTHGWTVDGEGKAMHKSLGNGVDPADIFNKYGADILRLWAASADYHADVRCSDAIFKQLSQNYLKFRNTARYCLGNLDGFDPNNLVAPADMLELDRWAVTRLNALIEKCAQAYNDYEFLVVTHAVNDFCVVELSNFYLDIIKDRLYCDETDGLARRSAQTALYLILDTITKIMAPILCFTGDEIWLAMPHKAGDDGRNVLFNDMNGVFADYALSADEMAKWEKIIEVRDAVNGALETARAEKKIGKSLEADVALTVPAEDAFLAEMDAAALADLLIVSQVEVTVGGELAVSVSEAAGTKCPRCWKHSTAADENGLCPRCASVIAKCADFGEV
;
A
#
# COMPACT_ATOMS: atom_id res chain seq x y z
N MET A 1 30.86 8.94 -57.18
CA MET A 1 30.44 9.70 -55.99
C MET A 1 29.97 8.70 -54.91
N ASP A 2 30.39 8.88 -53.67
CA ASP A 2 29.88 8.06 -52.53
C ASP A 2 28.58 8.71 -52.03
N TYR A 3 27.47 8.25 -52.56
CA TYR A 3 26.15 8.83 -52.23
C TYR A 3 25.75 8.62 -50.77
N ASN A 4 26.40 7.71 -50.01
CA ASN A 4 26.13 7.54 -48.56
C ASN A 4 26.48 8.82 -47.75
N LYS A 5 27.40 9.63 -48.25
CA LYS A 5 27.77 10.92 -47.60
C LYS A 5 26.75 12.04 -47.86
N THR A 6 25.76 11.82 -48.71
CA THR A 6 24.76 12.83 -49.12
C THR A 6 23.40 12.58 -48.44
N ILE A 7 23.28 11.56 -47.62
CA ILE A 7 22.03 11.26 -46.90
C ILE A 7 22.02 11.85 -45.48
N ASN A 8 20.85 12.27 -45.03
CA ASN A 8 20.63 12.83 -43.68
C ASN A 8 20.60 11.70 -42.65
N LEU A 9 21.77 11.17 -42.24
CA LEU A 9 21.82 10.14 -41.23
C LEU A 9 21.47 10.66 -39.83
N PRO A 10 20.77 9.90 -39.00
CA PRO A 10 20.44 10.27 -37.62
C PRO A 10 21.70 10.57 -36.80
N LYS A 11 21.71 11.71 -36.07
CA LYS A 11 22.80 12.08 -35.18
C LYS A 11 22.23 12.44 -33.81
N THR A 12 22.80 11.88 -32.74
CA THR A 12 22.44 12.22 -31.36
C THR A 12 23.54 11.76 -30.39
N ASP A 13 23.80 12.57 -29.40
CA ASP A 13 24.66 12.22 -28.25
C ASP A 13 23.94 11.36 -27.20
N PHE A 14 22.64 11.15 -27.37
CA PHE A 14 21.86 10.28 -26.48
C PHE A 14 22.37 8.83 -26.54
N PRO A 15 22.83 8.25 -25.41
CA PRO A 15 23.59 7.01 -25.45
C PRO A 15 22.74 5.81 -25.89
N MET A 16 23.35 4.91 -26.64
CA MET A 16 22.71 3.66 -27.06
C MET A 16 22.37 2.77 -25.88
N ARG A 17 23.27 2.65 -24.89
CA ARG A 17 23.04 1.87 -23.66
C ARG A 17 22.49 2.75 -22.58
N ALA A 18 21.43 2.29 -21.90
CA ALA A 18 20.80 3.02 -20.78
C ALA A 18 21.78 3.25 -19.61
N GLY A 19 22.44 2.21 -19.14
CA GLY A 19 23.42 2.29 -18.05
C GLY A 19 22.84 2.87 -16.76
N LEU A 20 21.54 2.69 -16.48
CA LEU A 20 20.80 3.29 -15.39
C LEU A 20 21.52 3.22 -14.04
N PRO A 21 22.03 2.06 -13.56
CA PRO A 21 22.71 1.99 -12.27
C PRO A 21 23.86 2.97 -12.07
N LYS A 22 24.54 3.38 -13.15
CA LYS A 22 25.67 4.31 -13.10
C LYS A 22 25.24 5.77 -13.34
N ARG A 23 24.25 6.00 -14.18
CA ARG A 23 23.84 7.34 -14.62
C ARG A 23 22.85 7.99 -13.67
N GLU A 24 21.95 7.23 -13.08
CA GLU A 24 20.96 7.74 -12.13
C GLU A 24 21.59 8.48 -10.94
N PRO A 25 22.67 8.00 -10.30
CA PRO A 25 23.33 8.76 -9.24
C PRO A 25 23.91 10.13 -9.68
N GLU A 26 24.41 10.23 -10.93
CA GLU A 26 24.88 11.50 -11.49
C GLU A 26 23.71 12.48 -11.71
N MET A 27 22.57 11.97 -12.13
CA MET A 27 21.36 12.77 -12.32
C MET A 27 20.77 13.21 -10.98
N LEU A 28 20.77 12.36 -9.95
CA LEU A 28 20.35 12.73 -8.58
C LEU A 28 21.19 13.90 -8.04
N LYS A 29 22.50 13.85 -8.22
CA LYS A 29 23.38 14.95 -7.84
C LYS A 29 23.02 16.24 -8.58
N ARG A 30 22.75 16.16 -9.90
CA ARG A 30 22.30 17.31 -10.67
C ARG A 30 20.98 17.88 -10.16
N TRP A 31 20.01 17.02 -9.77
CA TRP A 31 18.74 17.46 -9.20
C TRP A 31 18.92 18.13 -7.82
N GLU A 32 19.82 17.61 -7.01
CA GLU A 32 20.19 18.22 -5.73
C GLU A 32 20.88 19.58 -5.93
N ASP A 33 21.87 19.66 -6.82
CA ASP A 33 22.60 20.90 -7.14
C ASP A 33 21.67 22.01 -7.68
N MET A 34 20.57 21.66 -8.34
CA MET A 34 19.58 22.64 -8.83
C MET A 34 18.41 22.90 -7.87
N ASP A 35 18.37 22.22 -6.72
CA ASP A 35 17.25 22.30 -5.78
C ASP A 35 15.89 21.98 -6.44
N LEU A 36 15.81 20.80 -7.10
CA LEU A 36 14.68 20.41 -7.93
C LEU A 36 13.33 20.56 -7.24
N TYR A 37 13.24 20.19 -5.94
CA TYR A 37 11.99 20.26 -5.18
C TYR A 37 11.48 21.71 -5.04
N ASN A 38 12.30 22.61 -4.55
CA ASN A 38 11.90 24.01 -4.33
C ASN A 38 11.67 24.74 -5.65
N GLU A 39 12.47 24.49 -6.72
CA GLU A 39 12.24 25.05 -8.04
C GLU A 39 10.93 24.56 -8.67
N LEU A 40 10.54 23.30 -8.42
CA LEU A 40 9.24 22.76 -8.86
C LEU A 40 8.06 23.44 -8.14
N LEU A 41 8.18 23.64 -6.82
CA LEU A 41 7.18 24.39 -6.05
C LEU A 41 7.05 25.84 -6.52
N LYS A 42 8.17 26.50 -6.78
CA LYS A 42 8.22 27.88 -7.29
C LYS A 42 7.56 28.01 -8.67
N LYS A 43 7.79 27.04 -9.59
CA LYS A 43 7.10 26.97 -10.89
C LYS A 43 5.58 27.02 -10.73
N ASN A 44 5.06 26.32 -9.74
CA ASN A 44 3.63 26.15 -9.52
C ASN A 44 3.07 27.04 -8.39
N GLU A 45 3.84 28.02 -7.90
CA GLU A 45 3.40 28.95 -6.88
C GLU A 45 2.12 29.69 -7.32
N GLY A 46 1.15 29.80 -6.43
CA GLY A 46 -0.16 30.42 -6.69
C GLY A 46 -1.14 29.58 -7.51
N LYS A 47 -0.75 28.40 -8.01
CA LYS A 47 -1.66 27.47 -8.68
C LYS A 47 -2.47 26.66 -7.64
N PRO A 48 -3.60 26.05 -8.04
CA PRO A 48 -4.37 25.19 -7.14
C PRO A 48 -3.51 24.10 -6.51
N ARG A 49 -3.64 23.92 -5.19
CA ARG A 49 -2.87 22.95 -4.43
C ARG A 49 -3.38 21.53 -4.66
N PHE A 50 -2.47 20.57 -4.65
CA PHE A 50 -2.72 19.16 -4.42
C PHE A 50 -1.77 18.69 -3.33
N SER A 51 -2.32 18.17 -2.22
CA SER A 51 -1.55 17.74 -1.07
C SER A 51 -1.74 16.24 -0.81
N LEU A 52 -0.65 15.50 -0.95
CA LEU A 52 -0.55 14.12 -0.51
C LEU A 52 0.13 14.12 0.87
N HIS A 53 -0.59 13.69 1.92
CA HIS A 53 0.02 13.52 3.24
C HIS A 53 0.67 12.14 3.33
N ASP A 54 1.95 12.13 3.68
CA ASP A 54 2.73 10.89 3.75
C ASP A 54 2.42 10.11 5.02
N GLY A 55 1.98 8.85 4.88
CA GLY A 55 1.91 7.92 6.02
C GLY A 55 3.33 7.58 6.47
N PRO A 56 3.63 7.75 7.77
CA PRO A 56 4.99 7.66 8.25
C PRO A 56 5.44 6.20 8.43
N PRO A 57 6.47 5.73 7.70
CA PRO A 57 7.06 4.42 7.96
C PRO A 57 7.77 4.40 9.32
N PHE A 58 7.86 3.21 9.94
CA PHE A 58 8.67 3.02 11.13
C PHE A 58 10.15 3.21 10.82
N SER A 59 10.86 3.94 11.71
CA SER A 59 12.30 4.17 11.61
C SER A 59 13.13 2.98 12.15
N ASN A 60 12.90 1.78 11.59
CA ASN A 60 13.52 0.53 12.04
C ASN A 60 13.88 -0.40 10.88
N GLY A 61 15.10 -0.38 10.44
CA GLY A 61 15.57 -1.25 9.36
C GLY A 61 15.64 -0.56 8.00
N SER A 62 16.25 -1.26 7.04
CA SER A 62 16.42 -0.81 5.66
C SER A 62 15.12 -0.90 4.86
N LEU A 63 15.11 -0.30 3.67
CA LEU A 63 13.98 -0.39 2.75
C LEU A 63 13.66 -1.85 2.37
N HIS A 64 12.40 -2.12 2.13
CA HIS A 64 11.91 -3.34 1.49
C HIS A 64 11.05 -3.00 0.27
N MET A 65 10.67 -4.01 -0.52
CA MET A 65 9.91 -3.79 -1.76
C MET A 65 8.57 -3.10 -1.55
N GLY A 66 7.91 -3.29 -0.40
CA GLY A 66 6.69 -2.56 -0.05
C GLY A 66 6.93 -1.04 0.07
N HIS A 67 8.02 -0.62 0.70
CA HIS A 67 8.43 0.80 0.72
C HIS A 67 8.70 1.34 -0.70
N ALA A 68 9.38 0.54 -1.54
CA ALA A 68 9.67 0.94 -2.91
C ALA A 68 8.40 1.09 -3.76
N LEU A 69 7.43 0.17 -3.63
CA LEU A 69 6.11 0.27 -4.27
C LEU A 69 5.38 1.54 -3.82
N ASN A 70 5.21 1.71 -2.51
CA ASN A 70 4.47 2.82 -1.91
C ASN A 70 5.03 4.18 -2.32
N LYS A 71 6.34 4.39 -2.15
CA LYS A 71 6.99 5.68 -2.47
C LYS A 71 7.06 5.94 -3.97
N SER A 72 7.18 4.91 -4.83
CA SER A 72 7.06 5.07 -6.28
C SER A 72 5.68 5.57 -6.69
N LEU A 73 4.61 4.95 -6.18
CA LEU A 73 3.23 5.35 -6.49
C LEU A 73 2.97 6.80 -6.05
N LYS A 74 3.37 7.17 -4.83
CA LYS A 74 3.22 8.54 -4.31
C LYS A 74 3.96 9.56 -5.18
N ASP A 75 5.22 9.29 -5.52
CA ASP A 75 6.02 10.20 -6.34
C ASP A 75 5.48 10.33 -7.77
N ILE A 76 4.99 9.23 -8.38
CA ILE A 76 4.32 9.26 -9.68
C ILE A 76 3.10 10.20 -9.64
N ILE A 77 2.28 10.09 -8.60
CA ILE A 77 1.10 10.94 -8.41
C ILE A 77 1.51 12.41 -8.26
N VAL A 78 2.43 12.70 -7.32
CA VAL A 78 2.90 14.07 -7.05
C VAL A 78 3.47 14.72 -8.30
N ARG A 79 4.36 14.02 -9.04
CA ARG A 79 4.93 14.49 -10.31
C ARG A 79 3.85 14.71 -11.36
N SER A 80 2.90 13.80 -11.51
CA SER A 80 1.83 13.93 -12.51
C SER A 80 0.95 15.15 -12.24
N TYR A 81 0.62 15.44 -10.99
CA TYR A 81 -0.11 16.65 -10.60
C TYR A 81 0.71 17.93 -10.81
N ALA A 82 2.01 17.90 -10.49
CA ALA A 82 2.90 19.03 -10.72
C ALA A 82 2.98 19.40 -12.21
N MET A 83 3.11 18.39 -13.10
CA MET A 83 3.14 18.57 -14.55
C MET A 83 1.77 18.86 -15.16
N ARG A 84 0.70 18.79 -14.37
CA ARG A 84 -0.67 19.23 -14.74
C ARG A 84 -1.04 20.57 -14.10
N GLY A 85 -0.03 21.35 -13.67
CA GLY A 85 -0.21 22.71 -13.18
C GLY A 85 -0.79 22.80 -11.77
N ARG A 86 -0.44 21.86 -10.86
CA ARG A 86 -0.79 21.93 -9.44
C ARG A 86 0.41 22.27 -8.59
N TYR A 87 0.18 23.01 -7.52
CA TYR A 87 1.17 23.21 -6.46
C TYR A 87 1.17 21.98 -5.56
N THR A 88 2.29 21.23 -5.54
CA THR A 88 2.35 19.88 -4.94
C THR A 88 3.42 19.77 -3.85
N PRO A 89 3.24 20.39 -2.68
CA PRO A 89 4.16 20.18 -1.57
C PRO A 89 4.06 18.73 -1.10
N TYR A 90 5.22 18.08 -0.94
CA TYR A 90 5.30 16.72 -0.43
C TYR A 90 6.36 16.65 0.69
N ILE A 91 5.89 16.47 1.93
CA ILE A 91 6.72 16.42 3.12
C ILE A 91 6.73 14.97 3.62
N PRO A 92 7.88 14.28 3.57
CA PRO A 92 7.98 12.91 4.05
C PRO A 92 7.91 12.85 5.57
N GLY A 93 7.43 11.73 6.11
CA GLY A 93 7.29 11.54 7.55
C GLY A 93 7.87 10.23 8.05
N TRP A 94 8.13 10.14 9.37
CA TRP A 94 8.54 8.92 10.06
C TRP A 94 7.80 8.76 11.38
N ASP A 95 7.35 7.53 11.64
CA ASP A 95 6.86 7.07 12.94
C ASP A 95 8.04 6.50 13.75
N ASN A 96 8.30 7.12 14.91
CA ASN A 96 9.55 6.90 15.61
C ASN A 96 9.40 6.24 16.97
N HIS A 97 8.18 6.15 17.51
CA HIS A 97 7.92 5.63 18.84
C HIS A 97 7.50 4.16 18.87
N GLY A 98 7.40 3.62 20.08
CA GLY A 98 6.79 2.34 20.36
C GLY A 98 7.69 1.12 20.23
N MET A 99 7.04 -0.03 20.31
CA MET A 99 7.66 -1.35 20.34
C MET A 99 8.55 -1.68 19.11
N PRO A 100 8.24 -1.21 17.88
CA PRO A 100 9.09 -1.50 16.72
C PRO A 100 10.54 -1.07 16.87
N ILE A 101 10.76 0.12 17.41
CA ILE A 101 12.11 0.69 17.62
C ILE A 101 12.73 0.12 18.91
N GLU A 102 11.97 0.10 20.01
CA GLU A 102 12.43 -0.42 21.30
C GLU A 102 12.93 -1.87 21.19
N SER A 103 12.17 -2.76 20.54
CA SER A 103 12.56 -4.16 20.38
C SER A 103 13.75 -4.33 19.42
N ALA A 104 13.85 -3.49 18.39
CA ALA A 104 14.93 -3.53 17.42
C ALA A 104 16.27 -3.15 18.07
N ILE A 105 16.33 -2.05 18.84
CA ILE A 105 17.56 -1.61 19.50
C ILE A 105 17.98 -2.58 20.61
N ILE A 106 17.03 -3.12 21.39
CA ILE A 106 17.32 -4.14 22.42
C ILE A 106 18.01 -5.35 21.76
N LYS A 107 17.49 -5.83 20.63
CA LYS A 107 18.05 -6.97 19.90
C LYS A 107 19.41 -6.66 19.28
N GLU A 108 19.55 -5.51 18.61
CA GLU A 108 20.77 -5.12 17.88
C GLU A 108 21.92 -4.82 18.85
N GLN A 109 21.65 -4.07 19.92
CA GLN A 109 22.69 -3.63 20.89
C GLN A 109 22.72 -4.44 22.18
N LYS A 110 21.86 -5.47 22.32
CA LYS A 110 21.74 -6.32 23.51
C LYS A 110 21.51 -5.51 24.81
N LEU A 111 20.72 -4.44 24.71
CA LEU A 111 20.43 -3.56 25.84
C LEU A 111 19.52 -4.25 26.86
N ASN A 112 19.77 -4.00 28.15
CA ASN A 112 18.85 -4.36 29.20
C ASN A 112 18.10 -3.12 29.70
N ARG A 113 16.88 -2.93 29.19
CA ARG A 113 16.05 -1.76 29.53
C ARG A 113 15.78 -1.63 31.05
N LYS A 114 15.75 -2.74 31.80
CA LYS A 114 15.49 -2.73 33.25
C LYS A 114 16.71 -2.26 34.06
N ALA A 115 17.93 -2.33 33.50
CA ALA A 115 19.17 -1.92 34.13
C ALA A 115 19.60 -0.49 33.79
N MET A 116 18.92 0.20 32.86
CA MET A 116 19.21 1.57 32.44
C MET A 116 18.24 2.56 33.07
N SER A 117 18.63 3.83 33.20
CA SER A 117 17.68 4.91 33.47
C SER A 117 16.69 5.03 32.28
N VAL A 118 15.50 5.58 32.53
CA VAL A 118 14.52 5.77 31.45
C VAL A 118 15.05 6.74 30.41
N SER A 119 15.63 7.87 30.83
CA SER A 119 16.18 8.89 29.93
C SER A 119 17.35 8.39 29.07
N ASP A 120 18.28 7.59 29.65
CA ASP A 120 19.40 7.02 28.88
C ASP A 120 18.86 6.03 27.81
N PHE A 121 17.90 5.20 28.19
CA PHE A 121 17.28 4.25 27.24
C PHE A 121 16.55 4.98 26.11
N ARG A 122 15.78 6.03 26.43
CA ARG A 122 15.08 6.87 25.44
C ARG A 122 16.05 7.58 24.50
N THR A 123 17.16 8.11 25.04
CA THR A 123 18.23 8.72 24.23
C THR A 123 18.84 7.72 23.24
N ALA A 124 19.06 6.47 23.66
CA ALA A 124 19.55 5.42 22.78
C ALA A 124 18.52 5.07 21.67
N CYS A 125 17.22 5.00 22.01
CA CYS A 125 16.15 4.77 21.03
C CYS A 125 16.06 5.91 20.00
N HIS A 126 16.15 7.16 20.45
CA HIS A 126 16.16 8.34 19.57
C HIS A 126 17.33 8.28 18.57
N ALA A 127 18.54 8.01 19.03
CA ALA A 127 19.72 7.89 18.18
C ALA A 127 19.58 6.74 17.16
N TYR A 128 18.97 5.63 17.58
CA TYR A 128 18.65 4.51 16.70
C TYR A 128 17.65 4.90 15.60
N ALA A 129 16.56 5.56 15.96
CA ALA A 129 15.55 6.05 15.02
C ALA A 129 16.18 7.00 13.99
N GLU A 130 16.98 7.99 14.42
CA GLU A 130 17.68 8.93 13.52
C GLU A 130 18.62 8.22 12.53
N LYS A 131 19.34 7.19 12.98
CA LYS A 131 20.19 6.36 12.09
C LYS A 131 19.39 5.76 10.96
N TYR A 132 18.24 5.16 11.26
CA TYR A 132 17.42 4.48 10.24
C TYR A 132 16.61 5.44 9.38
N ILE A 133 16.21 6.60 9.89
CA ILE A 133 15.67 7.70 9.07
C ILE A 133 16.68 8.07 7.97
N GLY A 134 17.95 8.28 8.33
CA GLY A 134 18.99 8.58 7.33
C GLY A 134 19.16 7.50 6.28
N ILE A 135 19.20 6.22 6.68
CA ILE A 135 19.32 5.08 5.77
C ILE A 135 18.11 5.00 4.81
N GLN A 136 16.89 5.15 5.33
CA GLN A 136 15.68 5.10 4.53
C GLN A 136 15.55 6.30 3.59
N MET A 137 15.89 7.48 4.05
CA MET A 137 15.92 8.72 3.27
C MET A 137 16.82 8.59 2.04
N GLU A 138 18.06 8.09 2.21
CA GLU A 138 18.96 7.84 1.09
C GLU A 138 18.41 6.82 0.09
N GLY A 139 17.74 5.78 0.58
CA GLY A 139 17.06 4.82 -0.30
C GLY A 139 15.89 5.44 -1.07
N PHE A 140 15.09 6.30 -0.46
CA PHE A 140 14.00 7.02 -1.14
C PHE A 140 14.53 8.04 -2.15
N LYS A 141 15.61 8.77 -1.83
CA LYS A 141 16.31 9.62 -2.79
C LYS A 141 16.84 8.80 -3.96
N ARG A 142 17.45 7.62 -3.69
CA ARG A 142 17.96 6.72 -4.74
C ARG A 142 16.83 6.21 -5.67
N LEU A 143 15.61 6.07 -5.17
CA LEU A 143 14.42 5.74 -5.96
C LEU A 143 13.97 6.91 -6.86
N GLY A 144 14.51 8.11 -6.66
CA GLY A 144 14.17 9.31 -7.41
C GLY A 144 12.99 10.10 -6.84
N VAL A 145 12.58 9.85 -5.61
CA VAL A 145 11.46 10.57 -4.96
C VAL A 145 11.83 12.04 -4.75
N VAL A 146 10.96 12.95 -5.19
CA VAL A 146 11.11 14.41 -5.01
C VAL A 146 10.24 14.86 -3.85
N ALA A 147 10.88 15.35 -2.77
CA ALA A 147 10.22 15.70 -1.53
C ALA A 147 11.05 16.73 -0.74
N ASP A 148 10.47 17.32 0.31
CA ASP A 148 11.20 18.14 1.30
C ASP A 148 12.02 17.25 2.23
N TRP A 149 13.21 16.89 1.81
CA TRP A 149 14.13 16.05 2.59
C TRP A 149 14.83 16.81 3.73
N GLU A 150 14.80 18.13 3.72
CA GLU A 150 15.42 18.95 4.75
C GLU A 150 14.50 19.13 5.97
N HIS A 151 13.18 19.14 5.75
CA HIS A 151 12.20 19.39 6.79
C HIS A 151 11.16 18.27 6.94
N PRO A 152 11.57 16.99 7.06
CA PRO A 152 10.63 15.91 7.27
C PRO A 152 9.91 16.05 8.61
N TYR A 153 8.68 15.55 8.71
CA TYR A 153 8.07 15.43 10.02
C TYR A 153 8.47 14.11 10.69
N LYS A 154 8.64 14.15 12.01
CA LYS A 154 8.99 12.99 12.84
C LYS A 154 8.11 13.00 14.07
N THR A 155 7.48 11.87 14.41
CA THR A 155 6.58 11.81 15.59
C THR A 155 7.33 12.08 16.90
N MET A 156 8.66 11.86 16.94
CA MET A 156 9.52 12.17 18.09
C MET A 156 10.03 13.63 18.15
N ASN A 157 9.61 14.49 17.22
CA ASN A 157 9.99 15.91 17.29
C ASN A 157 9.26 16.59 18.45
N PRO A 158 9.93 17.42 19.28
CA PRO A 158 9.31 18.12 20.42
C PRO A 158 8.04 18.87 20.04
N SER A 159 8.05 19.53 18.87
CA SER A 159 6.88 20.26 18.36
C SER A 159 5.71 19.34 18.00
N PHE A 160 5.99 18.12 17.48
CA PHE A 160 4.96 17.13 17.19
C PHE A 160 4.35 16.58 18.48
N GLU A 161 5.20 16.16 19.42
CA GLU A 161 4.79 15.65 20.74
C GLU A 161 3.88 16.65 21.48
N ALA A 162 4.22 17.95 21.41
CA ALA A 162 3.42 19.00 22.02
C ALA A 162 1.98 19.12 21.44
N GLU A 163 1.86 18.96 20.13
CA GLU A 163 0.54 19.02 19.48
C GLU A 163 -0.28 17.74 19.70
N GLU A 164 0.38 16.59 19.78
CA GLU A 164 -0.28 15.32 20.09
C GLU A 164 -0.88 15.31 21.50
N VAL A 165 -0.23 15.93 22.49
CA VAL A 165 -0.79 16.16 23.83
C VAL A 165 -2.11 16.93 23.77
N LYS A 166 -2.24 17.90 22.85
CA LYS A 166 -3.50 18.63 22.65
C LYS A 166 -4.61 17.76 22.06
N VAL A 167 -4.28 16.86 21.10
CA VAL A 167 -5.24 15.89 20.55
C VAL A 167 -5.79 15.00 21.66
N PHE A 168 -4.91 14.47 22.52
CA PHE A 168 -5.32 13.71 23.70
C PHE A 168 -6.24 14.53 24.62
N GLY A 169 -5.87 15.78 24.93
CA GLY A 169 -6.63 16.68 25.78
C GLY A 169 -8.05 16.94 25.27
N GLU A 170 -8.21 17.19 23.96
CA GLU A 170 -9.52 17.42 23.35
C GLU A 170 -10.42 16.16 23.42
N MET A 171 -9.87 14.99 23.18
CA MET A 171 -10.63 13.73 23.29
C MET A 171 -10.99 13.40 24.75
N TYR A 172 -10.11 13.68 25.69
CA TYR A 172 -10.39 13.52 27.13
C TYR A 172 -11.49 14.47 27.60
N LYS A 173 -11.43 15.74 27.21
CA LYS A 173 -12.45 16.76 27.54
C LYS A 173 -13.85 16.37 27.10
N LYS A 174 -13.97 15.70 25.95
CA LYS A 174 -15.24 15.15 25.44
C LYS A 174 -15.69 13.88 26.18
N GLY A 175 -14.88 13.34 27.09
CA GLY A 175 -15.17 12.11 27.81
C GLY A 175 -14.94 10.83 27.03
N TYR A 176 -14.26 10.91 25.87
CA TYR A 176 -13.96 9.73 25.06
C TYR A 176 -12.77 8.93 25.61
N ILE A 177 -11.82 9.60 26.28
CA ILE A 177 -10.68 8.93 26.91
C ILE A 177 -10.97 8.74 28.40
N TYR A 178 -10.79 7.51 28.89
CA TYR A 178 -11.02 7.14 30.28
C TYR A 178 -10.07 6.01 30.72
N LYS A 179 -9.86 5.89 32.04
CA LYS A 179 -9.12 4.76 32.64
C LYS A 179 -10.10 3.69 33.09
N GLY A 180 -9.84 2.41 32.75
CA GLY A 180 -10.71 1.30 33.07
C GLY A 180 -9.95 0.01 33.31
N LEU A 181 -10.57 -0.92 34.06
CA LEU A 181 -10.09 -2.27 34.24
C LEU A 181 -10.89 -3.19 33.31
N LYS A 182 -10.28 -3.64 32.21
CA LYS A 182 -10.91 -4.51 31.21
C LYS A 182 -9.89 -5.53 30.68
N PRO A 183 -10.34 -6.70 30.19
CA PRO A 183 -9.49 -7.62 29.44
C PRO A 183 -8.99 -6.97 28.15
N VAL A 184 -7.69 -7.07 27.92
CA VAL A 184 -7.00 -6.60 26.70
C VAL A 184 -6.11 -7.70 26.18
N TYR A 185 -5.69 -7.62 24.91
CA TYR A 185 -4.59 -8.41 24.39
C TYR A 185 -3.32 -8.06 25.15
N TRP A 186 -2.66 -9.06 25.73
CA TRP A 186 -1.50 -8.88 26.56
C TRP A 186 -0.34 -9.79 26.12
N CYS A 187 0.77 -9.19 25.73
CA CYS A 187 2.00 -9.92 25.48
C CYS A 187 2.80 -10.03 26.79
N TYR A 188 2.78 -11.18 27.44
CA TYR A 188 3.52 -11.40 28.69
C TYR A 188 5.03 -11.57 28.47
N HIS A 189 5.49 -11.81 27.24
CA HIS A 189 6.90 -11.81 26.88
C HIS A 189 7.48 -10.40 26.77
N ASP A 190 6.69 -9.45 26.23
CA ASP A 190 7.06 -8.03 26.12
C ASP A 190 6.50 -7.20 27.28
N GLU A 191 5.69 -7.78 28.15
CA GLU A 191 5.05 -7.18 29.32
C GLU A 191 4.26 -5.89 28.95
N THR A 192 3.37 -5.98 27.93
CA THR A 192 2.59 -4.82 27.45
C THR A 192 1.25 -5.20 26.86
N ALA A 193 0.28 -4.28 26.94
CA ALA A 193 -0.96 -4.34 26.17
C ALA A 193 -0.69 -4.19 24.68
N LEU A 194 -1.55 -4.80 23.86
CA LEU A 194 -1.53 -4.71 22.40
C LEU A 194 -2.87 -4.20 21.86
N ALA A 195 -2.85 -3.47 20.77
CA ALA A 195 -4.04 -3.16 19.97
C ALA A 195 -4.35 -4.31 19.00
N GLU A 196 -5.54 -4.32 18.41
CA GLU A 196 -5.94 -5.32 17.41
C GLU A 196 -5.02 -5.33 16.16
N ALA A 197 -4.49 -4.15 15.78
CA ALA A 197 -3.53 -4.03 14.69
C ALA A 197 -2.12 -4.60 15.01
N GLU A 198 -1.87 -4.98 16.25
CA GLU A 198 -0.60 -5.49 16.75
C GLU A 198 -0.61 -7.00 17.01
N ILE A 199 -1.66 -7.69 16.56
CA ILE A 199 -1.79 -9.15 16.66
C ILE A 199 -1.82 -9.80 15.28
N GLU A 200 -1.28 -11.03 15.23
CA GLU A 200 -1.31 -11.89 14.05
C GLU A 200 -1.86 -13.25 14.46
N TYR A 201 -2.72 -13.84 13.64
CA TYR A 201 -3.25 -15.16 13.92
C TYR A 201 -2.40 -16.24 13.27
N GLN A 202 -2.10 -17.29 14.02
CA GLN A 202 -1.36 -18.47 13.55
C GLN A 202 -2.10 -19.73 13.99
N ASP A 203 -1.93 -20.80 13.23
CA ASP A 203 -2.53 -22.09 13.55
C ASP A 203 -1.64 -22.82 14.57
N ASP A 204 -2.13 -22.94 15.81
CA ASP A 204 -1.43 -23.59 16.91
C ASP A 204 -2.10 -24.90 17.30
N PRO A 205 -1.33 -25.96 17.61
CA PRO A 205 -1.86 -27.16 18.23
C PRO A 205 -2.22 -26.86 19.70
N CYS A 206 -3.39 -27.29 20.12
CA CYS A 206 -3.77 -27.17 21.54
C CYS A 206 -4.56 -28.40 22.01
N THR A 207 -4.41 -28.71 23.30
CA THR A 207 -5.22 -29.74 24.00
C THR A 207 -6.48 -29.08 24.56
N THR A 208 -7.66 -29.51 24.09
CA THR A 208 -8.94 -29.10 24.67
C THR A 208 -9.39 -30.06 25.73
N VAL A 209 -10.16 -29.56 26.69
CA VAL A 209 -10.61 -30.38 27.84
C VAL A 209 -12.11 -30.23 28.09
N TYR A 210 -12.73 -31.36 28.42
CA TYR A 210 -14.09 -31.48 28.92
C TYR A 210 -14.02 -31.71 30.43
N VAL A 211 -14.49 -30.74 31.22
CA VAL A 211 -14.25 -30.73 32.69
C VAL A 211 -15.56 -30.78 33.45
N LYS A 212 -15.63 -31.67 34.41
CA LYS A 212 -16.77 -31.85 35.32
C LYS A 212 -16.71 -30.84 36.46
N PHE A 213 -17.80 -30.11 36.65
CA PHE A 213 -18.06 -29.24 37.79
C PHE A 213 -19.21 -29.81 38.61
N PRO A 214 -18.92 -30.44 39.76
CA PRO A 214 -19.95 -31.07 40.57
C PRO A 214 -21.02 -30.09 41.04
N MET A 215 -22.28 -30.53 41.12
CA MET A 215 -23.38 -29.71 41.58
C MET A 215 -23.20 -29.40 43.08
N HIS A 216 -23.11 -28.08 43.40
CA HIS A 216 -23.04 -27.60 44.80
C HIS A 216 -24.44 -27.31 45.37
N ASP A 217 -25.21 -26.49 44.69
CA ASP A 217 -26.57 -26.10 45.07
C ASP A 217 -27.49 -26.01 43.84
N ASP A 218 -28.49 -26.85 43.78
CA ASP A 218 -29.51 -26.93 42.75
C ASP A 218 -30.74 -26.07 43.03
N GLN A 219 -30.74 -25.31 44.11
CA GLN A 219 -31.88 -24.52 44.60
C GLN A 219 -33.16 -25.37 44.83
N GLY A 220 -33.00 -26.66 45.08
CA GLY A 220 -34.09 -27.61 45.26
C GLY A 220 -34.83 -28.01 43.97
N LYS A 221 -34.40 -27.54 42.83
CA LYS A 221 -35.08 -27.82 41.53
C LYS A 221 -34.81 -29.23 40.98
N LEU A 222 -33.67 -29.86 41.38
CA LEU A 222 -33.26 -31.20 40.96
C LEU A 222 -33.20 -32.18 42.18
N SER A 223 -33.95 -31.92 43.24
CA SER A 223 -33.93 -32.68 44.49
C SER A 223 -34.35 -34.13 44.36
N HIS A 224 -34.94 -34.53 43.22
CA HIS A 224 -35.28 -35.91 42.89
C HIS A 224 -34.11 -36.73 42.30
N LEU A 225 -32.99 -36.08 41.98
CA LEU A 225 -31.76 -36.68 41.48
C LEU A 225 -30.70 -36.76 42.56
N ASP A 226 -29.78 -37.76 42.43
CA ASP A 226 -28.64 -37.85 43.34
C ASP A 226 -27.62 -36.76 43.01
N LYS A 227 -27.65 -35.68 43.80
CA LYS A 227 -26.81 -34.49 43.66
C LYS A 227 -25.32 -34.81 43.66
N SER A 228 -24.89 -35.86 44.42
CA SER A 228 -23.46 -36.27 44.52
C SER A 228 -22.88 -36.80 43.19
N LYS A 229 -23.76 -37.15 42.27
CA LYS A 229 -23.41 -37.67 40.91
C LYS A 229 -23.69 -36.67 39.79
N LEU A 230 -24.23 -35.47 40.10
CA LEU A 230 -24.63 -34.51 39.11
C LEU A 230 -23.50 -33.50 38.85
N ASN A 231 -23.12 -33.30 37.58
CA ASN A 231 -22.01 -32.44 37.16
C ASN A 231 -22.42 -31.59 35.96
N PHE A 232 -22.10 -30.33 35.97
CA PHE A 232 -22.02 -29.55 34.70
C PHE A 232 -20.74 -29.93 33.99
N VAL A 233 -20.78 -30.01 32.66
CA VAL A 233 -19.60 -30.29 31.85
C VAL A 233 -19.29 -29.06 31.00
N ILE A 234 -18.17 -28.43 31.30
CA ILE A 234 -17.65 -27.33 30.47
C ILE A 234 -16.64 -27.82 29.45
N TRP A 235 -16.42 -27.05 28.38
CA TRP A 235 -15.36 -27.24 27.43
C TRP A 235 -14.50 -25.99 27.30
N THR A 236 -13.19 -26.18 27.24
CA THR A 236 -12.27 -25.04 27.01
C THR A 236 -11.02 -25.49 26.22
N THR A 237 -10.51 -24.57 25.38
CA THR A 237 -9.22 -24.69 24.71
C THR A 237 -8.09 -24.10 25.56
N THR A 238 -8.42 -23.39 26.65
CA THR A 238 -7.47 -22.59 27.44
C THR A 238 -7.44 -23.07 28.89
N ILE A 239 -6.66 -24.14 29.18
CA ILE A 239 -6.62 -24.84 30.45
C ILE A 239 -6.17 -23.94 31.61
N TRP A 240 -5.17 -23.08 31.35
CA TRP A 240 -4.58 -22.19 32.37
C TRP A 240 -5.56 -21.12 32.90
N THR A 241 -6.70 -20.85 32.22
CA THR A 241 -7.71 -19.90 32.72
C THR A 241 -8.64 -20.48 33.78
N LEU A 242 -8.70 -21.80 33.91
CA LEU A 242 -9.57 -22.49 34.87
C LEU A 242 -9.44 -21.97 36.32
N PRO A 243 -8.24 -21.67 36.87
CA PRO A 243 -8.15 -21.07 38.21
C PRO A 243 -8.91 -19.74 38.35
N GLY A 244 -9.10 -19.00 37.25
CA GLY A 244 -9.86 -17.74 37.17
C GLY A 244 -11.37 -17.90 37.04
N ASN A 245 -11.89 -19.13 36.96
CA ASN A 245 -13.31 -19.40 36.79
C ASN A 245 -14.14 -18.81 37.95
N LEU A 246 -15.23 -18.10 37.64
CA LEU A 246 -16.22 -17.59 38.57
C LEU A 246 -17.64 -18.05 38.24
N ALA A 247 -17.90 -18.38 36.98
CA ALA A 247 -19.23 -18.75 36.52
C ALA A 247 -19.17 -19.81 35.40
N ILE A 248 -20.30 -20.39 35.10
CA ILE A 248 -20.59 -21.19 33.93
C ILE A 248 -21.76 -20.54 33.22
N ALA A 249 -21.56 -20.09 31.97
CA ALA A 249 -22.59 -19.44 31.17
C ALA A 249 -23.37 -20.48 30.35
N LEU A 250 -24.70 -20.31 30.32
CA LEU A 250 -25.66 -21.08 29.54
C LEU A 250 -26.47 -20.15 28.64
N HIS A 251 -26.92 -20.66 27.49
CA HIS A 251 -27.86 -19.89 26.64
C HIS A 251 -29.28 -19.97 27.28
N PRO A 252 -29.99 -18.84 27.44
CA PRO A 252 -31.23 -18.82 28.18
C PRO A 252 -32.35 -19.72 27.61
N SER A 253 -32.49 -19.78 26.27
CA SER A 253 -33.59 -20.46 25.57
C SER A 253 -33.21 -21.79 24.92
N GLU A 254 -31.94 -22.22 24.98
CA GLU A 254 -31.50 -23.50 24.43
C GLU A 254 -31.81 -24.64 25.43
N SER A 255 -31.99 -25.86 24.89
CA SER A 255 -32.29 -27.06 25.68
C SER A 255 -31.01 -27.70 26.20
N TYR A 256 -30.99 -27.98 27.51
CA TYR A 256 -29.92 -28.69 28.21
C TYR A 256 -30.44 -30.01 28.75
N ALA A 257 -29.68 -31.07 28.52
CA ALA A 257 -30.00 -32.44 28.96
C ALA A 257 -29.25 -32.82 30.24
N VAL A 258 -29.94 -33.50 31.14
CA VAL A 258 -29.32 -34.28 32.21
C VAL A 258 -29.08 -35.67 31.66
N VAL A 259 -27.81 -36.01 31.40
CA VAL A 259 -27.40 -37.27 30.75
C VAL A 259 -26.77 -38.19 31.76
N LYS A 260 -27.35 -39.35 31.96
CA LYS A 260 -26.85 -40.38 32.90
C LYS A 260 -25.98 -41.39 32.18
N ASN A 261 -24.78 -41.59 32.66
CA ASN A 261 -23.87 -42.66 32.27
C ASN A 261 -24.28 -43.94 33.00
N ASN A 262 -24.76 -44.91 32.28
CA ASN A 262 -25.25 -46.16 32.86
C ASN A 262 -24.08 -47.01 33.41
N GLY A 263 -22.83 -46.82 32.98
CA GLY A 263 -21.66 -47.58 33.45
C GLY A 263 -21.21 -47.21 34.86
N ASN A 264 -21.30 -45.94 35.29
CA ASN A 264 -20.87 -45.48 36.62
C ASN A 264 -21.94 -44.72 37.40
N GLY A 265 -23.07 -44.41 36.77
CA GLY A 265 -24.19 -43.69 37.36
C GLY A 265 -23.97 -42.21 37.56
N GLU A 266 -22.88 -41.61 37.08
CA GLU A 266 -22.70 -40.15 37.01
C GLU A 266 -23.68 -39.50 36.02
N MET A 267 -24.10 -38.29 36.36
CA MET A 267 -24.98 -37.50 35.51
C MET A 267 -24.28 -36.21 35.07
N TYR A 268 -24.45 -35.88 33.76
CA TYR A 268 -23.80 -34.74 33.13
C TYR A 268 -24.84 -33.76 32.59
N ILE A 269 -24.70 -32.49 32.90
CA ILE A 269 -25.54 -31.43 32.34
C ILE A 269 -24.76 -30.76 31.21
N MET A 270 -25.34 -30.76 30.00
CA MET A 270 -24.79 -30.15 28.79
C MET A 270 -25.92 -29.83 27.81
N ALA A 271 -25.67 -29.06 26.78
CA ALA A 271 -26.64 -28.77 25.73
C ALA A 271 -27.12 -30.09 25.09
N GLU A 272 -28.45 -30.26 24.95
CA GLU A 272 -29.06 -31.46 24.37
C GLU A 272 -28.50 -31.74 22.95
N ALA A 273 -28.38 -30.68 22.11
CA ALA A 273 -27.87 -30.77 20.75
C ALA A 273 -26.41 -31.28 20.66
N LEU A 274 -25.61 -31.16 21.74
CA LEU A 274 -24.20 -31.55 21.77
C LEU A 274 -23.95 -32.86 22.49
N THR A 275 -25.00 -33.49 23.08
CA THR A 275 -24.89 -34.67 23.94
C THR A 275 -24.17 -35.83 23.24
N ASP A 276 -24.61 -36.22 22.04
CA ASP A 276 -24.03 -37.37 21.32
C ASP A 276 -22.55 -37.17 21.02
N LYS A 277 -22.19 -35.95 20.63
CA LYS A 277 -20.81 -35.58 20.37
C LYS A 277 -19.92 -35.67 21.60
N VAL A 278 -20.37 -35.07 22.70
CA VAL A 278 -19.62 -35.05 23.95
C VAL A 278 -19.48 -36.46 24.53
N MET A 279 -20.53 -37.27 24.56
CA MET A 279 -20.49 -38.65 25.01
C MET A 279 -19.61 -39.52 24.13
N GLY A 280 -19.61 -39.26 22.79
CA GLY A 280 -18.72 -39.95 21.85
C GLY A 280 -17.23 -39.63 22.13
N VAL A 281 -16.87 -38.38 22.37
CA VAL A 281 -15.51 -37.97 22.72
C VAL A 281 -15.08 -38.55 24.08
N ALA A 282 -16.01 -38.64 25.03
CA ALA A 282 -15.78 -39.28 26.35
C ALA A 282 -15.67 -40.79 26.26
N GLY A 283 -15.94 -41.42 25.10
CA GLY A 283 -15.95 -42.89 24.95
C GLY A 283 -17.10 -43.58 25.67
N ILE A 284 -18.19 -42.86 25.96
CA ILE A 284 -19.36 -43.35 26.68
C ILE A 284 -20.47 -43.64 25.68
N SER A 285 -20.73 -44.91 25.43
CA SER A 285 -21.77 -45.38 24.51
C SER A 285 -23.09 -45.81 25.17
N ASP A 286 -23.04 -46.11 26.47
CA ASP A 286 -24.21 -46.54 27.25
C ASP A 286 -24.65 -45.40 28.19
N TYR A 287 -25.57 -44.58 27.71
CA TYR A 287 -26.14 -43.45 28.45
C TYR A 287 -27.62 -43.23 28.10
N GLU A 288 -28.31 -42.51 28.98
CA GLU A 288 -29.70 -42.11 28.78
C GLU A 288 -29.89 -40.61 29.13
N ILE A 289 -30.73 -39.92 28.39
CA ILE A 289 -31.20 -38.57 28.77
C ILE A 289 -32.33 -38.75 29.78
N VAL A 290 -32.10 -38.27 31.01
CA VAL A 290 -33.05 -38.40 32.14
C VAL A 290 -34.14 -37.36 32.03
N GLU A 291 -33.75 -36.11 31.76
CA GLU A 291 -34.65 -34.97 31.59
C GLU A 291 -33.95 -33.84 30.85
N THR A 292 -34.77 -32.89 30.35
CA THR A 292 -34.27 -31.69 29.64
C THR A 292 -34.92 -30.43 30.17
N HIS A 293 -34.16 -29.33 30.19
CA HIS A 293 -34.63 -28.02 30.63
C HIS A 293 -34.04 -26.91 29.76
N GLU A 294 -34.71 -25.78 29.66
CA GLU A 294 -34.12 -24.57 29.09
C GLU A 294 -32.98 -24.04 29.98
N GLY A 295 -31.95 -23.40 29.40
CA GLY A 295 -30.84 -22.88 30.17
C GLY A 295 -31.25 -21.94 31.32
N ALA A 296 -32.33 -21.17 31.14
CA ALA A 296 -32.92 -20.31 32.18
C ALA A 296 -33.33 -21.07 33.48
N PHE A 297 -33.61 -22.34 33.36
CA PHE A 297 -33.92 -23.20 34.53
C PHE A 297 -32.77 -23.28 35.55
N PHE A 298 -31.52 -23.33 35.04
CA PHE A 298 -30.30 -23.49 35.82
C PHE A 298 -29.75 -22.18 36.38
N GLU A 299 -30.32 -21.05 36.06
CA GLU A 299 -29.84 -19.74 36.49
C GLU A 299 -29.69 -19.65 37.99
N ASN A 300 -28.56 -19.12 38.45
CA ASN A 300 -28.17 -18.95 39.87
C ASN A 300 -27.91 -20.26 40.66
N MET A 301 -27.97 -21.45 40.07
CA MET A 301 -27.42 -22.63 40.70
C MET A 301 -25.90 -22.47 40.92
N LEU A 302 -25.33 -23.29 41.80
CA LEU A 302 -23.90 -23.29 42.10
C LEU A 302 -23.29 -24.68 41.78
N ALA A 303 -22.10 -24.66 41.21
CA ALA A 303 -21.28 -25.84 41.01
C ALA A 303 -19.95 -25.70 41.77
N ASP A 304 -19.38 -26.80 42.26
CA ASP A 304 -18.04 -26.78 42.85
C ASP A 304 -16.96 -26.68 41.80
N HIS A 305 -15.95 -25.84 42.04
CA HIS A 305 -14.78 -25.80 41.20
C HIS A 305 -13.99 -27.11 41.31
N PRO A 306 -13.56 -27.74 40.18
CA PRO A 306 -13.04 -29.12 40.18
C PRO A 306 -11.75 -29.36 41.00
N PHE A 307 -10.97 -28.31 41.29
CA PHE A 307 -9.70 -28.42 42.00
C PHE A 307 -9.34 -27.25 42.94
N LEU A 308 -10.19 -26.23 43.02
CA LEU A 308 -10.02 -25.11 43.96
C LEU A 308 -11.20 -25.01 44.94
N PRO A 309 -11.00 -24.59 46.19
CA PRO A 309 -12.07 -24.55 47.22
C PRO A 309 -13.00 -23.30 47.02
N LYS A 310 -13.71 -23.28 45.90
CA LYS A 310 -14.65 -22.20 45.52
C LYS A 310 -15.80 -22.77 44.69
N THR A 311 -16.85 -21.99 44.53
CA THR A 311 -18.00 -22.35 43.70
C THR A 311 -18.04 -21.51 42.44
N SER A 312 -18.65 -22.06 41.37
CA SER A 312 -19.01 -21.40 40.10
C SER A 312 -20.51 -21.17 40.04
N ARG A 313 -20.92 -19.96 39.77
CA ARG A 313 -22.34 -19.59 39.59
C ARG A 313 -22.80 -19.84 38.16
N LEU A 314 -23.99 -20.46 37.99
CA LEU A 314 -24.62 -20.60 36.68
C LEU A 314 -25.26 -19.26 36.30
N VAL A 315 -24.87 -18.74 35.11
CA VAL A 315 -25.29 -17.45 34.56
C VAL A 315 -25.81 -17.64 33.15
N LEU A 316 -26.61 -16.67 32.68
CA LEU A 316 -27.16 -16.69 31.34
C LEU A 316 -26.42 -15.73 30.40
N ALA A 317 -26.14 -16.18 29.17
CA ALA A 317 -25.47 -15.37 28.16
C ALA A 317 -25.89 -15.78 26.74
N ASP A 318 -26.30 -14.80 25.94
CA ASP A 318 -26.78 -15.02 24.56
C ASP A 318 -25.64 -15.40 23.58
N TYR A 319 -24.38 -15.17 23.94
CA TYR A 319 -23.21 -15.55 23.13
C TYR A 319 -22.88 -17.06 23.14
N VAL A 320 -23.53 -17.83 24.03
CA VAL A 320 -23.31 -19.27 24.09
C VAL A 320 -23.93 -19.93 22.85
N THR A 321 -23.11 -20.62 22.05
CA THR A 321 -23.54 -21.30 20.82
C THR A 321 -23.60 -22.81 20.98
N MET A 322 -24.33 -23.46 20.05
CA MET A 322 -24.49 -24.92 20.01
C MET A 322 -23.63 -25.58 18.92
N ASP A 323 -22.62 -24.86 18.42
CA ASP A 323 -21.76 -25.33 17.31
C ASP A 323 -20.64 -26.25 17.78
N SER A 324 -20.14 -26.00 19.00
CA SER A 324 -18.99 -26.73 19.57
C SER A 324 -19.04 -26.77 21.08
N GLY A 325 -18.15 -27.61 21.66
CA GLY A 325 -18.04 -27.73 23.10
C GLY A 325 -19.21 -28.52 23.74
N THR A 326 -19.77 -27.98 24.80
CA THR A 326 -20.83 -28.61 25.62
C THR A 326 -22.06 -27.72 25.78
N GLY A 327 -22.08 -26.49 25.26
CA GLY A 327 -23.09 -25.48 25.57
C GLY A 327 -23.02 -24.89 26.99
N CYS A 328 -22.05 -25.35 27.80
CA CYS A 328 -21.71 -24.78 29.09
C CYS A 328 -20.35 -24.12 29.01
N VAL A 329 -20.32 -22.77 29.03
CA VAL A 329 -19.09 -22.00 28.79
C VAL A 329 -18.45 -21.64 30.13
N HIS A 330 -17.20 -22.08 30.30
CA HIS A 330 -16.32 -21.65 31.38
C HIS A 330 -16.15 -20.10 31.31
N THR A 331 -16.47 -19.40 32.39
CA THR A 331 -16.47 -17.94 32.43
C THR A 331 -15.48 -17.43 33.47
N ALA A 332 -14.48 -16.66 32.98
CA ALA A 332 -13.40 -16.08 33.77
C ALA A 332 -13.21 -14.61 33.39
N PRO A 333 -13.79 -13.64 34.17
CA PRO A 333 -13.88 -12.21 33.76
C PRO A 333 -12.55 -11.51 33.54
N GLY A 334 -11.45 -12.05 34.07
CA GLY A 334 -10.10 -11.54 33.86
C GLY A 334 -9.49 -11.88 32.48
N PHE A 335 -10.11 -12.79 31.70
CA PHE A 335 -9.50 -13.38 30.50
C PHE A 335 -10.39 -13.38 29.26
N GLY A 336 -11.59 -12.77 29.32
CA GLY A 336 -12.48 -12.68 28.17
C GLY A 336 -13.36 -11.42 28.24
N ALA A 337 -13.60 -10.77 27.10
CA ALA A 337 -14.45 -9.58 27.03
C ALA A 337 -15.92 -9.91 27.36
N ASP A 338 -16.44 -11.00 26.77
CA ASP A 338 -17.80 -11.48 27.02
C ASP A 338 -17.99 -11.96 28.46
N ASP A 339 -16.97 -12.67 29.00
CA ASP A 339 -16.90 -13.10 30.39
C ASP A 339 -16.96 -11.91 31.34
N TYR A 340 -16.18 -10.85 31.03
CA TYR A 340 -16.18 -9.61 31.81
C TYR A 340 -17.55 -8.95 31.82
N GLN A 341 -18.20 -8.78 30.67
CA GLN A 341 -19.52 -8.15 30.58
C GLN A 341 -20.59 -8.97 31.32
N THR A 342 -20.55 -10.28 31.16
CA THR A 342 -21.49 -11.19 31.87
C THR A 342 -21.29 -11.14 33.37
N CYS A 343 -20.08 -11.27 33.87
CA CYS A 343 -19.79 -11.17 35.30
C CYS A 343 -20.16 -9.80 35.88
N LYS A 344 -19.93 -8.71 35.16
CA LYS A 344 -20.34 -7.36 35.54
C LYS A 344 -21.85 -7.23 35.66
N ARG A 345 -22.63 -7.79 34.73
CA ARG A 345 -24.10 -7.82 34.76
C ARG A 345 -24.62 -8.55 36.01
N TYR A 346 -23.95 -9.61 36.45
CA TYR A 346 -24.28 -10.39 37.63
C TYR A 346 -23.67 -9.85 38.93
N GLY A 347 -22.98 -8.69 38.91
CA GLY A 347 -22.35 -8.06 40.09
C GLY A 347 -21.19 -8.86 40.68
N MET A 348 -20.49 -9.65 39.88
CA MET A 348 -19.33 -10.44 40.30
C MET A 348 -18.05 -9.62 40.32
N ASP A 349 -17.17 -9.92 41.25
CA ASP A 349 -15.85 -9.27 41.35
C ASP A 349 -14.94 -9.65 40.19
N MET A 350 -14.05 -8.73 39.81
CA MET A 350 -13.00 -8.95 38.82
C MET A 350 -11.84 -9.70 39.48
N VAL A 351 -11.53 -10.88 38.98
CA VAL A 351 -10.40 -11.70 39.44
C VAL A 351 -9.42 -11.91 38.27
N VAL A 352 -8.14 -11.60 38.52
CA VAL A 352 -7.05 -11.74 37.53
C VAL A 352 -5.93 -12.57 38.14
N PRO A 353 -5.99 -13.91 38.08
CA PRO A 353 -5.02 -14.79 38.72
C PRO A 353 -3.71 -14.97 37.95
N VAL A 354 -3.36 -14.03 37.07
CA VAL A 354 -2.12 -14.03 36.28
C VAL A 354 -1.50 -12.64 36.29
N ASP A 355 -0.19 -12.56 36.57
CA ASP A 355 0.56 -11.30 36.60
C ASP A 355 1.02 -10.81 35.20
N ASP A 356 1.77 -9.70 35.16
CA ASP A 356 2.27 -9.07 33.93
C ASP A 356 3.20 -9.98 33.11
N GLN A 357 3.88 -10.93 33.77
CA GLN A 357 4.82 -11.88 33.17
C GLN A 357 4.14 -13.19 32.76
N GLY A 358 2.81 -13.25 32.79
CA GLY A 358 2.08 -14.46 32.47
C GLY A 358 2.19 -15.56 33.54
N ARG A 359 2.52 -15.22 34.82
CA ARG A 359 2.65 -16.15 35.90
C ARG A 359 1.38 -16.16 36.75
N HIS A 360 0.95 -17.33 37.15
CA HIS A 360 -0.14 -17.47 38.12
C HIS A 360 0.22 -16.79 39.43
N THR A 361 -0.73 -16.02 39.97
CA THR A 361 -0.64 -15.42 41.31
C THR A 361 -1.05 -16.45 42.41
N ASP A 362 -0.91 -16.08 43.69
CA ASP A 362 -1.31 -16.91 44.83
C ASP A 362 -2.80 -17.33 44.79
N TYR A 363 -3.65 -16.60 44.06
CA TYR A 363 -5.04 -16.98 43.86
C TYR A 363 -5.22 -18.32 43.14
N ALA A 364 -4.29 -18.72 42.31
CA ALA A 364 -4.29 -20.01 41.62
C ALA A 364 -3.79 -21.21 42.52
N GLY A 365 -3.53 -20.94 43.79
CA GLY A 365 -3.13 -21.97 44.76
C GLY A 365 -1.79 -22.63 44.38
N LYS A 366 -1.79 -23.95 44.26
CA LYS A 366 -0.56 -24.71 43.96
C LYS A 366 0.12 -24.40 42.62
N TYR A 367 -0.56 -23.68 41.71
CA TYR A 367 -0.02 -23.27 40.42
C TYR A 367 0.68 -21.91 40.48
N ALA A 368 0.66 -21.21 41.64
CA ALA A 368 1.29 -19.93 41.85
C ALA A 368 2.76 -19.92 41.39
N GLY A 369 3.16 -18.85 40.63
CA GLY A 369 4.50 -18.69 40.10
C GLY A 369 4.78 -19.41 38.75
N MET A 370 3.94 -20.36 38.33
CA MET A 370 4.07 -21.04 37.03
C MET A 370 3.64 -20.11 35.90
N VAL A 371 4.38 -20.11 34.80
CA VAL A 371 3.94 -19.46 33.57
C VAL A 371 2.72 -20.20 33.00
N VAL A 372 1.78 -19.47 32.38
CA VAL A 372 0.50 -20.01 31.89
C VAL A 372 0.67 -21.24 31.01
N GLU A 373 1.64 -21.25 30.10
CA GLU A 373 1.93 -22.40 29.22
C GLU A 373 2.47 -23.62 30.00
N GLU A 374 3.35 -23.36 30.98
CA GLU A 374 3.93 -24.39 31.82
C GLU A 374 2.90 -25.03 32.77
N SER A 375 1.85 -24.29 33.11
CA SER A 375 0.78 -24.77 33.99
C SER A 375 -0.19 -25.74 33.30
N ASN A 376 -0.38 -25.64 31.97
CA ASN A 376 -1.34 -26.48 31.23
C ASN A 376 -1.14 -28.00 31.47
N PRO A 377 0.04 -28.57 31.26
CA PRO A 377 0.24 -30.01 31.49
C PRO A 377 0.07 -30.41 32.97
N VAL A 378 0.37 -29.52 33.91
CA VAL A 378 0.22 -29.78 35.36
C VAL A 378 -1.25 -29.79 35.72
N ILE A 379 -2.04 -28.79 35.28
CA ILE A 379 -3.50 -28.74 35.55
C ILE A 379 -4.20 -29.92 34.88
N LEU A 380 -3.81 -30.29 33.66
CA LEU A 380 -4.38 -31.46 32.95
C LEU A 380 -4.13 -32.76 33.73
N LYS A 381 -2.92 -32.94 34.23
CA LYS A 381 -2.58 -34.13 35.08
C LYS A 381 -3.44 -34.18 36.35
N ASP A 382 -3.56 -33.05 37.03
CA ASP A 382 -4.35 -32.96 38.28
C ASP A 382 -5.84 -33.24 38.03
N MET A 383 -6.41 -32.78 36.94
CA MET A 383 -7.79 -33.09 36.55
C MET A 383 -7.99 -34.57 36.23
N LYS A 384 -6.98 -35.23 35.64
CA LYS A 384 -7.02 -36.68 35.40
C LYS A 384 -6.98 -37.46 36.73
N GLU A 385 -6.07 -37.09 37.64
CA GLU A 385 -5.89 -37.74 38.95
C GLU A 385 -7.09 -37.52 39.88
N SER A 386 -7.72 -36.35 39.86
CA SER A 386 -8.93 -36.04 40.65
C SER A 386 -10.22 -36.61 40.04
N GLY A 387 -10.19 -37.12 38.80
CA GLY A 387 -11.39 -37.53 38.08
C GLY A 387 -12.27 -36.40 37.59
N ALA A 388 -11.80 -35.16 37.63
CA ALA A 388 -12.54 -33.99 37.11
C ALA A 388 -12.52 -33.93 35.57
N LEU A 389 -11.50 -34.52 34.91
CA LEU A 389 -11.44 -34.59 33.46
C LEU A 389 -12.39 -35.66 32.94
N LEU A 390 -13.38 -35.26 32.12
CA LEU A 390 -14.24 -36.19 31.39
C LEU A 390 -13.57 -36.71 30.13
N ALA A 391 -13.02 -35.81 29.32
CA ALA A 391 -12.32 -36.12 28.05
C ALA A 391 -11.33 -35.04 27.68
N SER A 392 -10.43 -35.33 26.73
CA SER A 392 -9.54 -34.35 26.09
C SER A 392 -9.29 -34.71 24.64
N GLU A 393 -9.11 -33.71 23.80
CA GLU A 393 -8.82 -33.84 22.36
C GLU A 393 -7.68 -32.90 21.98
N GLU A 394 -6.87 -33.31 20.99
CA GLU A 394 -5.89 -32.47 20.36
C GLU A 394 -6.54 -31.80 19.12
N ILE A 395 -6.50 -30.49 19.05
CA ILE A 395 -7.00 -29.70 17.91
C ILE A 395 -5.94 -28.73 17.42
N VAL A 396 -6.12 -28.24 16.20
CA VAL A 396 -5.38 -27.10 15.68
C VAL A 396 -6.37 -25.95 15.52
N HIS A 397 -6.06 -24.81 16.09
CA HIS A 397 -6.91 -23.64 15.99
C HIS A 397 -6.10 -22.36 15.74
N SER A 398 -6.76 -21.36 15.18
CA SER A 398 -6.17 -20.04 14.95
C SER A 398 -6.04 -19.29 16.28
N TYR A 399 -4.81 -18.97 16.69
CA TYR A 399 -4.50 -18.34 17.97
C TYR A 399 -3.77 -16.99 17.79
N PRO A 400 -4.06 -15.94 18.58
CA PRO A 400 -3.43 -14.64 18.45
C PRO A 400 -1.99 -14.63 18.97
N HIS A 401 -1.09 -14.06 18.15
CA HIS A 401 0.34 -13.90 18.44
C HIS A 401 0.72 -12.42 18.42
N CYS A 402 1.73 -12.05 19.18
CA CYS A 402 2.33 -10.72 19.11
C CYS A 402 3.01 -10.51 17.76
N TRP A 403 2.65 -9.43 17.06
CA TRP A 403 3.23 -9.09 15.76
C TRP A 403 4.77 -8.93 15.77
N ARG A 404 5.36 -8.65 16.96
CA ARG A 404 6.80 -8.41 17.14
C ARG A 404 7.58 -9.62 17.56
N CYS A 405 7.27 -10.18 18.75
CA CYS A 405 8.00 -11.33 19.24
C CYS A 405 7.53 -12.65 18.61
N LYS A 406 6.42 -12.63 17.86
CA LYS A 406 5.81 -13.78 17.18
C LYS A 406 5.42 -14.92 18.12
N LYS A 407 5.23 -14.62 19.40
CA LYS A 407 4.84 -15.59 20.41
C LYS A 407 3.36 -15.45 20.75
N PRO A 408 2.73 -16.54 21.26
CA PRO A 408 1.35 -16.50 21.72
C PRO A 408 1.13 -15.39 22.76
N ILE A 409 -0.04 -14.79 22.73
CA ILE A 409 -0.46 -13.77 23.69
C ILE A 409 -1.61 -14.29 24.55
N ILE A 410 -2.00 -13.55 25.58
CA ILE A 410 -3.15 -13.86 26.42
C ILE A 410 -4.15 -12.68 26.42
N PHE A 411 -5.40 -12.95 26.76
CA PHE A 411 -6.30 -11.91 27.24
C PHE A 411 -6.09 -11.76 28.74
N ARG A 412 -5.94 -10.53 29.22
CA ARG A 412 -5.72 -10.23 30.63
C ARG A 412 -6.35 -8.90 31.00
N ALA A 413 -7.20 -8.88 32.03
CA ALA A 413 -7.70 -7.63 32.56
C ALA A 413 -6.59 -6.89 33.32
N THR A 414 -6.41 -5.63 32.96
CA THR A 414 -5.43 -4.74 33.59
C THR A 414 -5.93 -3.30 33.51
N PRO A 415 -5.58 -2.43 34.49
CA PRO A 415 -5.93 -1.01 34.39
C PRO A 415 -5.23 -0.39 33.20
N GLN A 416 -6.01 0.09 32.25
CA GLN A 416 -5.51 0.71 31.01
C GLN A 416 -6.27 1.99 30.70
N TRP A 417 -5.70 2.83 29.82
CA TRP A 417 -6.36 3.96 29.21
C TRP A 417 -7.04 3.51 27.91
N PHE A 418 -8.32 3.89 27.77
CA PHE A 418 -9.15 3.55 26.62
C PHE A 418 -9.69 4.80 25.96
N CYS A 419 -9.86 4.74 24.64
CA CYS A 419 -10.71 5.64 23.88
C CYS A 419 -12.02 4.91 23.53
N SER A 420 -13.15 5.44 23.98
CA SER A 420 -14.49 4.93 23.65
C SER A 420 -14.86 5.34 22.22
N VAL A 421 -14.65 4.42 21.28
CA VAL A 421 -15.00 4.63 19.87
C VAL A 421 -16.51 4.66 19.68
N ASP A 422 -17.27 3.89 20.47
CA ASP A 422 -18.73 3.85 20.41
C ASP A 422 -19.39 5.23 20.56
N ALA A 423 -18.75 6.15 21.29
CA ALA A 423 -19.28 7.48 21.55
C ALA A 423 -19.35 8.40 20.30
N PHE A 424 -18.59 8.10 19.23
CA PHE A 424 -18.54 8.88 17.98
C PHE A 424 -18.43 7.99 16.73
N LYS A 425 -18.80 6.72 16.84
CA LYS A 425 -18.72 5.70 15.78
C LYS A 425 -19.55 6.06 14.55
N ASP A 426 -20.74 6.62 14.75
CA ASP A 426 -21.65 7.01 13.68
C ASP A 426 -21.09 8.20 12.89
N GLU A 427 -20.51 9.19 13.56
CA GLU A 427 -19.83 10.33 12.94
C GLU A 427 -18.61 9.89 12.14
N ALA A 428 -17.84 8.94 12.67
CA ALA A 428 -16.68 8.37 11.95
C ALA A 428 -17.13 7.60 10.70
N CYS A 429 -18.23 6.83 10.78
CA CYS A 429 -18.81 6.15 9.61
C CYS A 429 -19.35 7.14 8.58
N ALA A 430 -20.00 8.23 9.01
CA ALA A 430 -20.50 9.28 8.11
C ALA A 430 -19.35 10.00 7.38
N ALA A 431 -18.25 10.26 8.08
CA ALA A 431 -17.06 10.86 7.48
C ALA A 431 -16.47 10.01 6.35
N CYS A 432 -16.61 8.66 6.40
CA CYS A 432 -16.15 7.79 5.34
C CYS A 432 -16.93 7.97 4.02
N ASP A 433 -18.20 8.39 4.07
CA ASP A 433 -19.04 8.58 2.88
C ASP A 433 -18.64 9.81 2.06
N GLU A 434 -17.93 10.75 2.65
CA GLU A 434 -17.43 11.96 1.98
C GLU A 434 -16.07 11.75 1.28
N VAL A 435 -15.45 10.59 1.47
CA VAL A 435 -14.12 10.26 0.92
C VAL A 435 -14.26 9.49 -0.39
N ARG A 436 -13.48 9.87 -1.41
CA ARG A 436 -13.29 9.05 -2.62
C ARG A 436 -12.34 7.90 -2.31
N TRP A 437 -12.85 6.68 -2.24
CA TRP A 437 -12.06 5.47 -2.04
C TRP A 437 -11.65 4.84 -3.38
N VAL A 438 -10.38 4.48 -3.49
CA VAL A 438 -9.81 3.79 -4.66
C VAL A 438 -9.01 2.58 -4.17
N PRO A 439 -9.50 1.34 -4.37
CA PRO A 439 -10.80 0.95 -4.98
C PRO A 439 -12.04 1.33 -4.16
N GLY A 440 -13.20 1.43 -4.83
CA GLY A 440 -14.46 1.89 -4.22
C GLY A 440 -14.99 1.04 -3.05
N TRP A 441 -14.63 -0.26 -2.95
CA TRP A 441 -15.02 -1.13 -1.83
C TRP A 441 -14.39 -0.70 -0.49
N GLY A 442 -13.40 0.19 -0.52
CA GLY A 442 -12.71 0.69 0.67
C GLY A 442 -13.63 1.31 1.70
N VAL A 443 -14.70 2.00 1.28
CA VAL A 443 -15.68 2.62 2.18
C VAL A 443 -16.39 1.56 3.04
N ASP A 444 -16.87 0.47 2.44
CA ASP A 444 -17.60 -0.57 3.18
C ASP A 444 -16.65 -1.29 4.15
N ARG A 445 -15.42 -1.57 3.72
CA ARG A 445 -14.40 -2.17 4.57
C ARG A 445 -14.08 -1.30 5.78
N MET A 446 -13.86 0.00 5.60
CA MET A 446 -13.57 0.92 6.69
C MET A 446 -14.75 1.02 7.67
N LYS A 447 -15.97 1.18 7.15
CA LYS A 447 -17.18 1.28 7.98
C LYS A 447 -17.44 -0.01 8.77
N SER A 448 -17.25 -1.19 8.17
CA SER A 448 -17.38 -2.47 8.88
C SER A 448 -16.39 -2.55 10.04
N MET A 449 -15.11 -2.25 9.77
CA MET A 449 -14.07 -2.27 10.80
C MET A 449 -14.31 -1.26 11.95
N ILE A 450 -14.88 -0.07 11.65
CA ILE A 450 -15.23 0.90 12.68
C ILE A 450 -16.43 0.41 13.51
N ARG A 451 -17.47 -0.16 12.88
CA ARG A 451 -18.67 -0.65 13.57
C ARG A 451 -18.36 -1.81 14.51
N GLU A 452 -17.46 -2.70 14.11
CA GLU A 452 -17.05 -3.87 14.90
C GLU A 452 -16.00 -3.53 15.97
N ARG A 453 -15.41 -2.33 15.90
CA ARG A 453 -14.31 -1.96 16.80
C ARG A 453 -14.77 -1.83 18.24
N ALA A 454 -14.09 -2.54 19.15
CA ALA A 454 -14.18 -2.31 20.59
C ALA A 454 -13.47 -1.00 20.99
N ASP A 455 -13.56 -0.64 22.28
CA ASP A 455 -12.79 0.49 22.83
C ASP A 455 -11.29 0.34 22.51
N TRP A 456 -10.68 1.40 22.03
CA TRP A 456 -9.26 1.40 21.70
C TRP A 456 -8.40 1.54 22.95
N CYS A 457 -7.64 0.51 23.31
CA CYS A 457 -6.64 0.57 24.36
C CYS A 457 -5.45 1.42 23.89
N ILE A 458 -5.34 2.65 24.42
CA ILE A 458 -4.32 3.63 24.02
C ILE A 458 -3.08 3.65 24.92
N SER A 459 -3.03 2.87 25.99
CA SER A 459 -1.87 2.80 26.88
C SER A 459 -0.96 1.60 26.56
N ARG A 460 0.35 1.82 26.70
CA ARG A 460 1.39 0.82 26.53
C ARG A 460 2.40 0.91 27.68
N GLN A 461 2.88 -0.23 28.17
CA GLN A 461 3.88 -0.34 29.21
C GLN A 461 5.28 -0.33 28.60
N ARG A 462 5.57 0.77 27.90
CA ARG A 462 6.85 1.00 27.19
C ARG A 462 7.65 2.13 27.79
N ARG A 463 8.95 2.17 27.52
CA ARG A 463 9.82 3.30 27.88
C ARG A 463 10.00 4.26 26.71
N TRP A 464 9.97 3.75 25.47
CA TRP A 464 10.08 4.54 24.26
C TRP A 464 8.69 4.73 23.63
N GLY A 465 8.14 5.91 23.80
CA GLY A 465 6.82 6.33 23.37
C GLY A 465 6.48 7.69 23.96
N LEU A 466 5.43 8.34 23.48
CA LEU A 466 4.94 9.57 24.11
C LEU A 466 4.29 9.22 25.45
N PRO A 467 4.74 9.81 26.59
CA PRO A 467 4.10 9.57 27.88
C PRO A 467 2.65 10.05 27.85
N ILE A 468 1.74 9.28 28.46
CA ILE A 468 0.34 9.71 28.61
C ILE A 468 0.31 10.95 29.49
N PRO A 469 -0.25 12.11 28.99
CA PRO A 469 -0.12 13.41 29.63
C PRO A 469 -1.11 13.57 30.80
N VAL A 470 -1.04 12.67 31.78
CA VAL A 470 -1.92 12.62 32.94
C VAL A 470 -1.12 12.66 34.23
N VAL A 471 -1.60 13.47 35.18
CA VAL A 471 -1.08 13.45 36.54
C VAL A 471 -2.16 13.00 37.51
N TYR A 472 -1.77 12.35 38.61
CA TYR A 472 -2.68 11.85 39.66
C TYR A 472 -2.51 12.69 40.91
N CYS A 473 -3.64 13.08 41.53
CA CYS A 473 -3.62 13.73 42.83
C CYS A 473 -3.13 12.79 43.91
N LYS A 474 -2.12 13.19 44.67
CA LYS A 474 -1.59 12.36 45.79
C LYS A 474 -2.59 12.19 46.94
N ASP A 475 -3.58 13.10 47.09
CA ASP A 475 -4.55 13.05 48.17
C ASP A 475 -5.74 12.10 47.87
N CYS A 476 -6.24 12.07 46.64
CA CYS A 476 -7.41 11.27 46.26
C CYS A 476 -7.16 10.20 45.21
N GLY A 477 -5.97 10.11 44.64
CA GLY A 477 -5.59 9.14 43.61
C GLY A 477 -6.27 9.31 42.24
N LYS A 478 -7.10 10.36 42.07
CA LYS A 478 -7.84 10.57 40.81
C LYS A 478 -6.94 11.21 39.74
N PRO A 479 -7.12 10.84 38.45
CA PRO A 479 -6.44 11.48 37.33
C PRO A 479 -6.91 12.94 37.21
N VAL A 480 -5.98 13.81 36.91
CA VAL A 480 -6.21 15.25 36.68
C VAL A 480 -5.77 15.59 35.27
N VAL A 481 -6.74 15.94 34.44
CA VAL A 481 -6.56 16.42 33.07
C VAL A 481 -7.47 17.63 32.89
N THR A 482 -6.83 18.80 32.78
CA THR A 482 -7.53 20.09 32.58
C THR A 482 -6.85 20.86 31.45
N ASP A 483 -7.48 21.93 30.97
CA ASP A 483 -6.87 22.78 29.94
C ASP A 483 -5.50 23.31 30.38
N GLU A 484 -5.34 23.65 31.67
CA GLU A 484 -4.08 24.14 32.23
C GLU A 484 -3.01 23.07 32.30
N THR A 485 -3.35 21.81 32.68
CA THR A 485 -2.37 20.73 32.72
C THR A 485 -1.93 20.33 31.32
N ILE A 486 -2.85 20.24 30.35
CA ILE A 486 -2.55 19.95 28.95
C ILE A 486 -1.68 21.05 28.34
N ALA A 487 -1.99 22.34 28.60
CA ALA A 487 -1.17 23.44 28.11
C ALA A 487 0.25 23.41 28.68
N ALA A 488 0.41 23.17 29.98
CA ALA A 488 1.70 23.11 30.66
C ALA A 488 2.55 21.94 30.15
N ILE A 489 1.97 20.75 29.98
CA ILE A 489 2.66 19.56 29.47
C ILE A 489 3.04 19.76 27.99
N SER A 490 2.12 20.27 27.17
CA SER A 490 2.37 20.60 25.76
C SER A 490 3.51 21.63 25.62
N GLU A 491 3.53 22.67 26.45
CA GLU A 491 4.60 23.66 26.44
C GLU A 491 5.96 23.06 26.82
N MET A 492 5.97 22.22 27.86
CA MET A 492 7.19 21.51 28.29
C MET A 492 7.72 20.60 27.18
N PHE A 493 6.87 19.79 26.56
CA PHE A 493 7.27 18.89 25.47
C PHE A 493 7.75 19.69 24.26
N GLY A 494 7.07 20.78 23.90
CA GLY A 494 7.48 21.63 22.77
C GLY A 494 8.84 22.29 22.95
N LYS A 495 9.26 22.55 24.18
CA LYS A 495 10.56 23.17 24.50
C LYS A 495 11.69 22.16 24.69
N GLU A 496 11.41 21.05 25.37
CA GLU A 496 12.44 20.16 25.90
C GLU A 496 12.32 18.71 25.42
N GLY A 497 11.23 18.39 24.72
CA GLY A 497 10.90 17.02 24.33
C GLY A 497 10.31 16.19 25.47
N SER A 498 9.74 15.04 25.15
CA SER A 498 9.05 14.16 26.11
C SER A 498 9.97 13.49 27.13
N ASN A 499 11.31 13.53 26.98
CA ASN A 499 12.25 13.08 28.01
C ASN A 499 12.10 13.90 29.30
N ALA A 500 11.71 15.19 29.22
CA ALA A 500 11.47 16.04 30.36
C ALA A 500 10.38 15.48 31.31
N TRP A 501 9.44 14.67 30.80
CA TRP A 501 8.45 13.98 31.64
C TRP A 501 9.09 13.05 32.67
N PHE A 502 10.17 12.39 32.34
CA PHE A 502 10.85 11.45 33.23
C PHE A 502 11.87 12.15 34.15
N ASP A 503 12.44 13.25 33.70
CA ASP A 503 13.53 13.97 34.39
C ASP A 503 13.03 15.04 35.39
N LYS A 504 11.79 15.55 35.24
CA LYS A 504 11.23 16.64 36.08
C LYS A 504 10.13 16.14 37.00
N ASP A 505 9.97 16.79 38.13
CA ASP A 505 8.79 16.58 38.98
C ASP A 505 7.58 17.40 38.50
N PRO A 506 6.32 16.96 38.76
CA PRO A 506 5.12 17.70 38.39
C PRO A 506 5.12 19.18 38.85
N ALA A 507 5.75 19.48 39.97
CA ALA A 507 5.86 20.86 40.49
C ALA A 507 6.72 21.78 39.61
N ASP A 508 7.59 21.22 38.75
CA ASP A 508 8.51 21.99 37.89
C ASP A 508 7.80 22.49 36.61
N PHE A 509 6.72 21.86 36.21
CA PHE A 509 6.03 22.21 34.95
C PHE A 509 4.54 22.55 35.11
N LEU A 510 3.87 22.07 36.17
CA LEU A 510 2.48 22.44 36.41
C LEU A 510 2.37 23.88 36.96
N PRO A 511 1.19 24.54 36.78
CA PRO A 511 0.98 25.87 37.31
C PRO A 511 1.24 25.97 38.83
N ALA A 512 1.98 27.01 39.25
CA ALA A 512 2.33 27.20 40.67
C ALA A 512 1.07 27.27 41.54
N GLY A 513 1.01 26.48 42.62
CA GLY A 513 -0.12 26.48 43.57
C GLY A 513 -1.35 25.75 43.05
N MET A 514 -1.24 24.96 41.99
CA MET A 514 -2.33 24.14 41.46
C MET A 514 -2.87 23.21 42.56
N THR A 515 -4.19 23.10 42.66
CA THR A 515 -4.92 22.20 43.57
C THR A 515 -5.73 21.17 42.77
N CYS A 516 -5.95 20.02 43.36
CA CYS A 516 -6.78 18.98 42.72
C CYS A 516 -8.20 19.47 42.47
N PRO A 517 -8.73 19.43 41.24
CA PRO A 517 -10.11 19.84 40.96
C PRO A 517 -11.18 18.92 41.58
N HIS A 518 -10.80 17.67 41.95
CA HIS A 518 -11.73 16.68 42.52
C HIS A 518 -11.86 16.79 44.02
N CYS A 519 -10.81 17.09 44.78
CA CYS A 519 -10.81 17.07 46.23
C CYS A 519 -10.27 18.33 46.88
N GLY A 520 -9.74 19.29 46.09
CA GLY A 520 -9.08 20.50 46.63
C GLY A 520 -7.72 20.22 47.30
N GLY A 521 -7.19 18.98 47.19
CA GLY A 521 -5.94 18.55 47.81
C GLY A 521 -4.74 19.36 47.30
N LYS A 522 -3.71 19.46 48.17
CA LYS A 522 -2.49 20.25 47.94
C LYS A 522 -1.18 19.47 48.11
N SER A 523 -1.27 18.16 48.38
CA SER A 523 -0.10 17.31 48.58
C SER A 523 0.74 17.06 47.31
N GLY A 524 0.33 17.63 46.18
CA GLY A 524 0.98 17.54 44.90
C GLY A 524 0.45 16.39 44.02
N PHE A 525 1.20 16.10 42.94
CA PHE A 525 0.77 15.17 41.90
C PHE A 525 1.85 14.10 41.64
N GLU A 526 1.42 12.97 41.09
CA GLU A 526 2.26 11.91 40.51
C GLU A 526 1.99 11.78 39.02
N LYS A 527 2.99 11.40 38.24
CA LYS A 527 2.89 11.25 36.77
C LYS A 527 2.40 9.85 36.40
N GLU A 528 1.64 9.77 35.31
CA GLU A 528 1.39 8.48 34.64
C GLU A 528 2.73 7.91 34.13
N THR A 529 2.88 6.60 34.16
CA THR A 529 4.12 5.91 33.73
C THR A 529 3.98 5.21 32.38
N ASP A 530 2.76 5.00 31.91
CA ASP A 530 2.49 4.39 30.62
C ASP A 530 2.69 5.40 29.48
N THR A 531 2.95 4.86 28.29
CA THR A 531 3.07 5.65 27.06
C THR A 531 1.82 5.46 26.19
N LEU A 532 1.59 6.38 25.26
CA LEU A 532 0.56 6.24 24.23
C LEU A 532 0.91 5.11 23.26
N ASP A 533 -0.13 4.55 22.67
CA ASP A 533 -0.06 3.66 21.53
C ASP A 533 0.55 4.39 20.32
N GLY A 534 1.54 3.80 19.63
CA GLY A 534 2.13 4.37 18.42
C GLY A 534 1.12 4.70 17.31
N TRP A 535 -0.03 4.02 17.29
CA TRP A 535 -1.14 4.37 16.38
C TRP A 535 -1.85 5.68 16.78
N PHE A 536 -1.70 6.14 18.01
CA PHE A 536 -2.16 7.46 18.42
C PHE A 536 -1.21 8.54 17.92
N ASP A 537 0.11 8.29 17.96
CA ASP A 537 1.15 9.17 17.43
C ASP A 537 0.93 9.37 15.91
N SER A 538 0.97 8.29 15.13
CA SER A 538 0.76 8.37 13.68
C SER A 538 -0.65 8.83 13.32
N GLY A 539 -1.67 8.46 14.10
CA GLY A 539 -3.04 8.95 13.97
C GLY A 539 -3.18 10.46 14.11
N SER A 540 -2.31 11.09 14.91
CA SER A 540 -2.32 12.53 15.17
C SER A 540 -1.59 13.37 14.12
N THR A 541 -0.96 12.77 13.10
CA THR A 541 -0.17 13.46 12.07
C THR A 541 -0.96 14.51 11.31
N HIS A 542 -2.25 14.29 11.08
CA HIS A 542 -3.14 15.24 10.40
C HIS A 542 -3.26 16.60 11.14
N TYR A 543 -3.09 16.62 12.45
CA TYR A 543 -3.10 17.82 13.26
C TYR A 543 -1.70 18.31 13.59
N ALA A 544 -0.85 17.44 14.13
CA ALA A 544 0.48 17.77 14.64
C ALA A 544 1.48 18.16 13.54
N SER A 545 1.31 17.68 12.31
CA SER A 545 2.15 18.06 11.16
C SER A 545 1.35 18.83 10.11
N MET A 546 0.32 18.23 9.54
CA MET A 546 -0.36 18.76 8.37
C MET A 546 -1.05 20.11 8.64
N LYS A 547 -1.87 20.20 9.67
CA LYS A 547 -2.59 21.44 10.00
C LYS A 547 -1.67 22.51 10.58
N ARG A 548 -0.76 22.14 11.48
CA ARG A 548 0.11 23.07 12.19
C ARG A 548 1.26 23.55 11.30
N ASP A 549 2.07 22.61 10.74
CA ASP A 549 3.30 22.95 10.05
C ASP A 549 3.07 23.36 8.61
N GLN A 550 2.13 22.70 7.95
CA GLN A 550 1.89 22.83 6.51
C GLN A 550 0.67 23.71 6.19
N ASN A 551 -0.10 24.09 7.21
CA ASN A 551 -1.28 24.95 7.10
C ASN A 551 -2.28 24.49 6.02
N PHE A 552 -2.54 23.21 5.94
CA PHE A 552 -3.63 22.65 5.12
C PHE A 552 -4.36 21.53 5.86
N TRP A 553 -5.66 21.43 5.61
CA TRP A 553 -6.51 20.37 6.13
C TRP A 553 -7.88 20.45 5.41
N PRO A 554 -8.50 19.32 5.00
CA PRO A 554 -7.92 17.97 4.94
C PRO A 554 -6.90 17.84 3.82
N ALA A 555 -6.10 16.74 3.82
CA ALA A 555 -5.26 16.36 2.69
C ALA A 555 -6.13 16.05 1.47
N ASP A 556 -5.61 16.28 0.27
CA ASP A 556 -6.30 15.81 -0.93
C ASP A 556 -6.23 14.29 -1.02
N MET A 557 -5.11 13.66 -0.61
CA MET A 557 -4.91 12.22 -0.72
C MET A 557 -4.15 11.60 0.46
N TYR A 558 -4.60 10.41 0.87
CA TYR A 558 -3.83 9.38 1.60
C TYR A 558 -3.62 8.19 0.67
N LEU A 559 -2.39 7.61 0.68
CA LEU A 559 -2.08 6.41 -0.11
C LEU A 559 -1.20 5.48 0.71
N GLU A 560 -1.68 4.29 1.07
CA GLU A 560 -0.93 3.24 1.77
C GLU A 560 -1.42 1.83 1.38
N GLY A 561 -0.82 0.81 2.03
CA GLY A 561 -1.21 -0.58 1.86
C GLY A 561 -2.56 -0.93 2.48
N LEU A 562 -3.09 -2.09 2.09
CA LEU A 562 -4.36 -2.65 2.56
C LEU A 562 -4.43 -2.88 4.08
N ASP A 563 -3.29 -3.10 4.73
CA ASP A 563 -3.19 -3.25 6.19
C ASP A 563 -3.56 -1.99 6.95
N GLN A 564 -3.43 -0.81 6.31
CA GLN A 564 -3.67 0.47 6.95
C GLN A 564 -5.15 0.79 7.21
N TYR A 565 -6.09 -0.04 6.73
CA TYR A 565 -7.49 0.03 7.17
C TYR A 565 -7.67 -0.24 8.67
N ARG A 566 -6.79 -1.06 9.27
CA ARG A 566 -6.70 -1.27 10.74
C ARG A 566 -5.57 -0.47 11.41
N GLY A 567 -4.78 0.26 10.64
CA GLY A 567 -3.66 1.07 11.09
C GLY A 567 -3.92 2.56 10.94
N TRP A 568 -3.06 3.21 10.16
CA TRP A 568 -3.01 4.67 10.03
C TRP A 568 -4.26 5.31 9.44
N PHE A 569 -4.92 4.71 8.45
CA PHE A 569 -6.18 5.27 7.91
C PHE A 569 -7.25 5.38 9.01
N GLN A 570 -7.40 4.32 9.82
CA GLN A 570 -8.40 4.28 10.86
C GLN A 570 -8.01 5.17 12.05
N SER A 571 -6.77 5.11 12.54
CA SER A 571 -6.34 5.93 13.68
C SER A 571 -6.39 7.42 13.35
N SER A 572 -5.98 7.81 12.13
CA SER A 572 -6.06 9.20 11.65
C SER A 572 -7.51 9.70 11.54
N LEU A 573 -8.42 8.87 11.03
CA LEU A 573 -9.85 9.19 10.97
C LEU A 573 -10.46 9.34 12.37
N LEU A 574 -10.19 8.39 13.26
CA LEU A 574 -10.76 8.39 14.62
C LEU A 574 -10.26 9.57 15.46
N THR A 575 -8.98 9.93 15.36
CA THR A 575 -8.45 11.11 16.08
C THR A 575 -8.99 12.42 15.49
N ALA A 576 -9.15 12.52 14.16
CA ALA A 576 -9.71 13.70 13.52
C ALA A 576 -11.17 13.95 13.91
N VAL A 577 -12.00 12.91 13.84
CA VAL A 577 -13.42 12.98 14.21
C VAL A 577 -13.56 13.14 15.73
N GLY A 578 -12.86 12.32 16.50
CA GLY A 578 -12.95 12.32 17.96
C GLY A 578 -12.47 13.63 18.59
N ALA A 579 -11.28 14.12 18.24
CA ALA A 579 -10.74 15.34 18.83
C ALA A 579 -11.48 16.60 18.36
N PHE A 580 -11.74 16.74 17.05
CA PHE A 580 -12.14 18.03 16.48
C PHE A 580 -13.53 18.02 15.83
N GLY A 581 -14.11 16.86 15.51
CA GLY A 581 -15.41 16.75 14.84
C GLY A 581 -15.43 17.28 13.40
N ASN A 582 -14.27 17.30 12.74
CA ASN A 582 -14.10 17.97 11.44
C ASN A 582 -14.30 17.02 10.22
N GLY A 583 -14.76 15.78 10.42
CA GLY A 583 -14.84 14.77 9.36
C GLY A 583 -13.50 14.09 9.08
N ALA A 584 -13.37 13.46 7.90
CA ALA A 584 -12.14 12.77 7.50
C ALA A 584 -10.98 13.74 7.24
N PRO A 585 -9.74 13.41 7.66
CA PRO A 585 -8.57 14.25 7.41
C PRO A 585 -8.02 14.12 5.97
N PHE A 586 -8.71 13.42 5.09
CA PHE A 586 -8.37 13.22 3.67
C PHE A 586 -9.62 13.19 2.80
N LYS A 587 -9.49 13.64 1.56
CA LYS A 587 -10.58 13.65 0.55
C LYS A 587 -10.59 12.38 -0.29
N GLU A 588 -9.40 11.83 -0.57
CA GLU A 588 -9.23 10.59 -1.32
C GLU A 588 -8.37 9.61 -0.52
N CYS A 589 -8.72 8.33 -0.60
CA CYS A 589 -7.93 7.25 -0.03
C CYS A 589 -7.64 6.20 -1.10
N VAL A 590 -6.37 6.10 -1.50
CA VAL A 590 -5.90 5.13 -2.50
C VAL A 590 -5.18 4.00 -1.78
N THR A 591 -5.46 2.76 -2.16
CA THR A 591 -4.91 1.58 -1.48
C THR A 591 -4.14 0.68 -2.45
N HIS A 592 -2.98 0.20 -2.01
CA HIS A 592 -2.22 -0.82 -2.74
C HIS A 592 -2.20 -2.16 -1.98
N GLY A 593 -2.01 -3.26 -2.71
CA GLY A 593 -1.83 -4.60 -2.15
C GLY A 593 -0.44 -4.82 -1.55
N TRP A 594 -0.16 -6.06 -1.17
CA TRP A 594 1.12 -6.49 -0.66
C TRP A 594 2.14 -6.74 -1.77
N THR A 595 3.42 -6.62 -1.45
CA THR A 595 4.48 -7.13 -2.31
C THR A 595 4.76 -8.59 -1.95
N VAL A 596 4.64 -9.47 -2.93
CA VAL A 596 4.81 -10.92 -2.80
C VAL A 596 5.89 -11.44 -3.74
N ASP A 597 6.42 -12.63 -3.48
CA ASP A 597 7.40 -13.24 -4.38
C ASP A 597 6.79 -13.65 -5.74
N GLY A 598 7.60 -14.22 -6.63
CA GLY A 598 7.14 -14.64 -7.96
C GLY A 598 6.04 -15.72 -7.94
N GLU A 599 5.90 -16.46 -6.84
CA GLU A 599 4.88 -17.48 -6.65
C GLU A 599 3.62 -16.96 -5.93
N GLY A 600 3.63 -15.70 -5.47
CA GLY A 600 2.52 -15.08 -4.74
C GLY A 600 2.57 -15.30 -3.23
N LYS A 601 3.71 -15.71 -2.68
CA LYS A 601 3.91 -15.89 -1.23
C LYS A 601 4.50 -14.62 -0.59
N ALA A 602 4.16 -14.39 0.66
CA ALA A 602 4.76 -13.31 1.45
C ALA A 602 6.29 -13.43 1.48
N MET A 603 6.97 -12.30 1.27
CA MET A 603 8.43 -12.26 1.29
C MET A 603 8.96 -12.15 2.73
N HIS A 604 9.82 -13.08 3.11
CA HIS A 604 10.49 -13.09 4.42
C HIS A 604 12.00 -13.29 4.26
N LYS A 605 12.80 -12.49 4.96
CA LYS A 605 14.27 -12.65 4.96
C LYS A 605 14.71 -14.05 5.44
N SER A 606 13.98 -14.65 6.38
CA SER A 606 14.25 -15.99 6.90
C SER A 606 13.97 -17.11 5.91
N LEU A 607 13.11 -16.89 4.92
CA LEU A 607 12.78 -17.85 3.86
C LEU A 607 13.68 -17.70 2.62
N GLY A 608 14.51 -16.64 2.57
CA GLY A 608 15.39 -16.36 1.44
C GLY A 608 14.67 -15.99 0.13
N ASN A 609 13.36 -15.72 0.18
CA ASN A 609 12.56 -15.31 -0.97
C ASN A 609 12.38 -13.78 -1.06
N GLY A 610 13.04 -13.00 -0.18
CA GLY A 610 12.99 -11.56 -0.20
C GLY A 610 13.84 -10.95 -1.30
N VAL A 611 13.32 -9.93 -1.98
CA VAL A 611 14.06 -9.08 -2.93
C VAL A 611 14.43 -7.78 -2.23
N ASP A 612 15.72 -7.40 -2.29
CA ASP A 612 16.19 -6.13 -1.72
C ASP A 612 16.16 -5.05 -2.82
N PRO A 613 15.54 -3.88 -2.58
CA PRO A 613 15.57 -2.77 -3.51
C PRO A 613 16.98 -2.35 -3.94
N ALA A 614 17.97 -2.47 -3.06
CA ALA A 614 19.36 -2.16 -3.38
C ALA A 614 19.94 -3.05 -4.49
N ASP A 615 19.57 -4.33 -4.52
CA ASP A 615 19.99 -5.25 -5.57
C ASP A 615 19.38 -4.85 -6.93
N ILE A 616 18.12 -4.38 -6.91
CA ILE A 616 17.45 -3.89 -8.13
C ILE A 616 18.09 -2.60 -8.62
N PHE A 617 18.39 -1.65 -7.72
CA PHE A 617 19.10 -0.42 -8.09
C PHE A 617 20.45 -0.72 -8.76
N ASN A 618 21.21 -1.67 -8.21
CA ASN A 618 22.54 -2.01 -8.70
C ASN A 618 22.50 -2.80 -10.02
N LYS A 619 21.47 -3.60 -10.25
CA LYS A 619 21.36 -4.47 -11.42
C LYS A 619 20.59 -3.82 -12.58
N TYR A 620 19.48 -3.19 -12.29
CA TYR A 620 18.53 -2.69 -13.29
C TYR A 620 18.37 -1.16 -13.28
N GLY A 621 18.56 -0.50 -12.14
CA GLY A 621 18.30 0.91 -11.94
C GLY A 621 16.92 1.20 -11.30
N ALA A 622 16.74 2.43 -10.83
CA ALA A 622 15.52 2.89 -10.17
C ALA A 622 14.35 3.03 -11.16
N ASP A 623 14.60 3.49 -12.39
CA ASP A 623 13.53 3.60 -13.41
C ASP A 623 12.86 2.24 -13.69
N ILE A 624 13.61 1.12 -13.68
CA ILE A 624 13.01 -0.21 -13.86
C ILE A 624 12.17 -0.62 -12.66
N LEU A 625 12.59 -0.26 -11.44
CA LEU A 625 11.79 -0.51 -10.24
C LEU A 625 10.51 0.35 -10.23
N ARG A 626 10.58 1.61 -10.64
CA ARG A 626 9.42 2.50 -10.81
C ARG A 626 8.48 1.99 -11.90
N LEU A 627 9.03 1.49 -13.01
CA LEU A 627 8.24 0.86 -14.06
C LEU A 627 7.52 -0.40 -13.55
N TRP A 628 8.16 -1.20 -12.68
CA TRP A 628 7.51 -2.33 -12.01
C TRP A 628 6.28 -1.88 -11.19
N ALA A 629 6.43 -0.85 -10.37
CA ALA A 629 5.32 -0.31 -9.57
C ALA A 629 4.16 0.21 -10.44
N ALA A 630 4.48 0.84 -11.59
CA ALA A 630 3.48 1.41 -12.50
C ALA A 630 2.87 0.39 -13.48
N SER A 631 3.55 -0.74 -13.75
CA SER A 631 3.10 -1.75 -14.73
C SER A 631 2.31 -2.90 -14.11
N ALA A 632 2.07 -2.88 -12.80
CA ALA A 632 1.25 -3.84 -12.08
C ALA A 632 -0.13 -3.27 -11.79
N ASP A 633 -1.14 -4.13 -11.67
CA ASP A 633 -2.37 -3.80 -10.96
C ASP A 633 -2.06 -3.76 -9.46
N TYR A 634 -1.66 -2.58 -8.99
CA TYR A 634 -1.19 -2.39 -7.62
C TYR A 634 -2.33 -2.42 -6.58
N HIS A 635 -3.59 -2.42 -6.99
CA HIS A 635 -4.74 -2.59 -6.07
C HIS A 635 -4.86 -4.04 -5.56
N ALA A 636 -4.22 -4.99 -6.26
CA ALA A 636 -4.02 -6.37 -5.83
C ALA A 636 -2.57 -6.59 -5.37
N ASP A 637 -2.25 -7.82 -4.92
CA ASP A 637 -0.88 -8.18 -4.52
C ASP A 637 0.08 -8.13 -5.71
N VAL A 638 1.18 -7.41 -5.54
CA VAL A 638 2.18 -7.15 -6.58
C VAL A 638 3.33 -8.15 -6.49
N ARG A 639 3.44 -8.98 -7.52
CA ARG A 639 4.52 -9.98 -7.62
C ARG A 639 5.86 -9.32 -7.92
N CYS A 640 6.91 -9.83 -7.31
CA CYS A 640 8.27 -9.35 -7.42
C CYS A 640 9.24 -10.51 -7.64
N SER A 641 9.95 -10.51 -8.77
CA SER A 641 11.00 -11.49 -9.08
C SER A 641 11.97 -10.96 -10.11
N ASP A 642 13.18 -11.53 -10.18
CA ASP A 642 14.20 -11.16 -11.18
C ASP A 642 13.70 -11.34 -12.62
N ALA A 643 12.88 -12.36 -12.88
CA ALA A 643 12.28 -12.59 -14.19
C ALA A 643 11.37 -11.44 -14.63
N ILE A 644 10.58 -10.88 -13.70
CA ILE A 644 9.71 -9.72 -13.96
C ILE A 644 10.56 -8.50 -14.32
N PHE A 645 11.58 -8.19 -13.53
CA PHE A 645 12.48 -7.04 -13.81
C PHE A 645 13.21 -7.18 -15.14
N LYS A 646 13.62 -8.39 -15.48
CA LYS A 646 14.24 -8.67 -16.78
C LYS A 646 13.28 -8.41 -17.95
N GLN A 647 12.02 -8.83 -17.81
CA GLN A 647 10.99 -8.57 -18.82
C GLN A 647 10.69 -7.08 -18.96
N LEU A 648 10.52 -6.37 -17.84
CA LEU A 648 10.29 -4.92 -17.82
C LEU A 648 11.44 -4.15 -18.44
N SER A 649 12.69 -4.61 -18.26
CA SER A 649 13.86 -4.04 -18.92
C SER A 649 13.76 -4.12 -20.44
N GLN A 650 13.16 -5.18 -21.01
CA GLN A 650 12.93 -5.28 -22.46
C GLN A 650 11.85 -4.29 -22.93
N ASN A 651 10.77 -4.12 -22.17
CA ASN A 651 9.71 -3.13 -22.48
C ASN A 651 10.27 -1.70 -22.40
N TYR A 652 11.05 -1.41 -21.37
CA TYR A 652 11.77 -0.14 -21.23
C TYR A 652 12.62 0.20 -22.44
N LEU A 653 13.36 -0.79 -23.00
CA LEU A 653 14.20 -0.58 -24.17
C LEU A 653 13.40 -0.19 -25.41
N LYS A 654 12.16 -0.64 -25.56
CA LYS A 654 11.30 -0.23 -26.69
C LYS A 654 11.03 1.26 -26.65
N PHE A 655 10.60 1.79 -25.50
CA PHE A 655 10.40 3.23 -25.29
C PHE A 655 11.70 4.01 -25.54
N ARG A 656 12.82 3.58 -24.93
CA ARG A 656 14.12 4.25 -25.07
C ARG A 656 14.62 4.26 -26.52
N ASN A 657 14.45 3.16 -27.26
CA ASN A 657 14.85 3.06 -28.68
C ASN A 657 14.00 3.99 -29.57
N THR A 658 12.69 4.08 -29.32
CA THR A 658 11.80 5.04 -30.01
C THR A 658 12.27 6.46 -29.76
N ALA A 659 12.52 6.84 -28.50
CA ALA A 659 13.04 8.16 -28.17
C ALA A 659 14.38 8.45 -28.85
N ARG A 660 15.29 7.49 -28.84
CA ARG A 660 16.60 7.64 -29.50
C ARG A 660 16.49 7.80 -31.02
N TYR A 661 15.54 7.10 -31.66
CA TYR A 661 15.26 7.26 -33.08
C TYR A 661 14.75 8.68 -33.38
N CYS A 662 13.81 9.17 -32.60
CA CYS A 662 13.29 10.55 -32.77
C CYS A 662 14.42 11.57 -32.56
N LEU A 663 15.19 11.48 -31.47
CA LEU A 663 16.29 12.38 -31.16
C LEU A 663 17.30 12.45 -32.31
N GLY A 664 17.68 11.30 -32.89
CA GLY A 664 18.63 11.25 -33.98
C GLY A 664 18.14 11.91 -35.25
N ASN A 665 16.84 11.89 -35.53
CA ASN A 665 16.21 12.50 -36.69
C ASN A 665 15.79 13.95 -36.47
N LEU A 666 15.92 14.47 -35.25
CA LEU A 666 15.68 15.87 -34.89
C LEU A 666 16.98 16.70 -34.86
N ASP A 667 18.12 16.13 -35.25
CA ASP A 667 19.38 16.90 -35.39
C ASP A 667 19.18 18.11 -36.32
N GLY A 668 19.49 19.31 -35.82
CA GLY A 668 19.30 20.56 -36.53
C GLY A 668 17.82 21.03 -36.70
N PHE A 669 16.86 20.36 -36.06
CA PHE A 669 15.44 20.79 -36.09
C PHE A 669 15.19 21.95 -35.13
N ASP A 670 14.50 22.99 -35.63
CA ASP A 670 14.04 24.12 -34.80
C ASP A 670 12.57 23.95 -34.41
N PRO A 671 12.25 23.65 -33.15
CA PRO A 671 10.89 23.47 -32.69
C PRO A 671 10.04 24.77 -32.67
N ASN A 672 10.66 25.93 -32.87
CA ASN A 672 9.94 27.19 -33.03
C ASN A 672 9.41 27.41 -34.47
N ASN A 673 9.79 26.54 -35.40
CA ASN A 673 9.39 26.58 -36.78
C ASN A 673 8.75 25.28 -37.23
N LEU A 674 7.63 24.90 -36.62
CA LEU A 674 6.84 23.71 -36.97
C LEU A 674 6.16 23.92 -38.34
N VAL A 675 6.01 22.83 -39.11
CA VAL A 675 5.16 22.86 -40.32
C VAL A 675 3.73 23.14 -39.91
N ALA A 676 3.07 24.11 -40.61
CA ALA A 676 1.68 24.45 -40.32
C ALA A 676 0.74 23.26 -40.59
N PRO A 677 -0.38 23.12 -39.86
CA PRO A 677 -1.31 22.02 -40.04
C PRO A 677 -1.79 21.80 -41.47
N ALA A 678 -2.02 22.90 -42.21
CA ALA A 678 -2.47 22.89 -43.61
C ALA A 678 -1.41 22.36 -44.59
N ASP A 679 -0.12 22.51 -44.24
CA ASP A 679 1.00 22.12 -45.09
C ASP A 679 1.59 20.77 -44.67
N MET A 680 1.13 20.23 -43.55
CA MET A 680 1.64 18.97 -43.01
C MET A 680 1.08 17.77 -43.81
N LEU A 681 1.97 16.81 -44.13
CA LEU A 681 1.55 15.62 -44.89
C LEU A 681 0.57 14.76 -44.09
N GLU A 682 -0.35 14.14 -44.82
CA GLU A 682 -1.49 13.42 -44.21
C GLU A 682 -1.03 12.27 -43.33
N LEU A 683 0.02 11.51 -43.70
CA LEU A 683 0.61 10.47 -42.86
C LEU A 683 1.13 11.02 -41.52
N ASP A 684 1.72 12.20 -41.51
CA ASP A 684 2.24 12.85 -40.31
C ASP A 684 1.08 13.36 -39.44
N ARG A 685 0.03 13.87 -40.07
CA ARG A 685 -1.23 14.21 -39.38
C ARG A 685 -1.91 12.97 -38.77
N TRP A 686 -1.88 11.84 -39.49
CA TRP A 686 -2.32 10.55 -38.93
C TRP A 686 -1.58 10.21 -37.65
N ALA A 687 -0.24 10.28 -37.64
CA ALA A 687 0.57 10.00 -36.44
C ALA A 687 0.25 10.94 -35.28
N VAL A 688 0.00 12.23 -35.53
CA VAL A 688 -0.42 13.19 -34.50
C VAL A 688 -1.86 12.90 -34.02
N THR A 689 -2.76 12.44 -34.89
CA THR A 689 -4.12 12.04 -34.51
C THR A 689 -4.08 10.83 -33.55
N ARG A 690 -3.21 9.86 -33.82
CA ARG A 690 -2.98 8.72 -32.91
C ARG A 690 -2.35 9.17 -31.59
N LEU A 691 -1.44 10.15 -31.63
CA LEU A 691 -0.86 10.79 -30.45
C LEU A 691 -1.94 11.48 -29.59
N ASN A 692 -2.91 12.16 -30.20
CA ASN A 692 -4.02 12.80 -29.49
C ASN A 692 -4.85 11.76 -28.70
N ALA A 693 -5.16 10.61 -29.32
CA ALA A 693 -5.84 9.52 -28.64
C ALA A 693 -5.03 8.96 -27.44
N LEU A 694 -3.69 8.88 -27.57
CA LEU A 694 -2.80 8.50 -26.48
C LEU A 694 -2.83 9.55 -25.36
N ILE A 695 -2.79 10.86 -25.67
CA ILE A 695 -2.87 11.95 -24.67
C ILE A 695 -4.15 11.80 -23.85
N GLU A 696 -5.32 11.69 -24.49
CA GLU A 696 -6.60 11.57 -23.81
C GLU A 696 -6.66 10.32 -22.92
N LYS A 697 -6.23 9.17 -23.44
CA LYS A 697 -6.21 7.91 -22.69
C LYS A 697 -5.29 7.99 -21.47
N CYS A 698 -4.10 8.55 -21.60
CA CYS A 698 -3.14 8.68 -20.50
C CYS A 698 -3.60 9.73 -19.48
N ALA A 699 -4.20 10.85 -19.92
CA ALA A 699 -4.75 11.86 -19.03
C ALA A 699 -5.86 11.30 -18.13
N GLN A 700 -6.78 10.50 -18.72
CA GLN A 700 -7.81 9.81 -17.95
C GLN A 700 -7.22 8.78 -16.98
N ALA A 701 -6.26 7.98 -17.44
CA ALA A 701 -5.60 6.97 -16.60
C ALA A 701 -4.86 7.60 -15.40
N TYR A 702 -4.21 8.76 -15.56
CA TYR A 702 -3.62 9.50 -14.45
C TYR A 702 -4.66 10.04 -13.47
N ASN A 703 -5.85 10.46 -13.93
CA ASN A 703 -6.95 10.91 -13.07
C ASN A 703 -7.56 9.76 -12.26
N ASP A 704 -7.55 8.57 -12.83
CA ASP A 704 -8.09 7.35 -12.20
C ASP A 704 -7.03 6.56 -11.42
N TYR A 705 -5.76 7.02 -11.44
CA TYR A 705 -4.60 6.35 -10.83
C TYR A 705 -4.28 4.99 -11.45
N GLU A 706 -4.65 4.77 -12.72
CA GLU A 706 -4.45 3.54 -13.49
C GLU A 706 -3.12 3.57 -14.28
N PHE A 707 -1.99 3.51 -13.57
CA PHE A 707 -0.66 3.66 -14.20
C PHE A 707 -0.29 2.51 -15.14
N LEU A 708 -0.85 1.33 -14.91
CA LEU A 708 -0.76 0.19 -15.83
C LEU A 708 -1.29 0.55 -17.23
N VAL A 709 -2.41 1.29 -17.30
CA VAL A 709 -2.97 1.75 -18.55
C VAL A 709 -2.01 2.72 -19.28
N VAL A 710 -1.37 3.62 -18.53
CA VAL A 710 -0.37 4.56 -19.09
C VAL A 710 0.81 3.79 -19.69
N THR A 711 1.41 2.86 -18.93
CA THR A 711 2.58 2.10 -19.38
C THR A 711 2.29 1.24 -20.61
N HIS A 712 1.12 0.58 -20.65
CA HIS A 712 0.69 -0.24 -21.78
C HIS A 712 0.37 0.62 -23.00
N ALA A 713 -0.39 1.72 -22.85
CA ALA A 713 -0.74 2.59 -23.95
C ALA A 713 0.49 3.18 -24.64
N VAL A 714 1.48 3.66 -23.86
CA VAL A 714 2.73 4.20 -24.42
C VAL A 714 3.55 3.09 -25.07
N ASN A 715 3.65 1.88 -24.47
CA ASN A 715 4.36 0.77 -25.08
C ASN A 715 3.75 0.37 -26.43
N ASP A 716 2.41 0.24 -26.48
CA ASP A 716 1.68 -0.14 -27.69
C ASP A 716 1.84 0.93 -28.78
N PHE A 717 1.74 2.20 -28.42
CA PHE A 717 1.98 3.30 -29.34
C PHE A 717 3.40 3.25 -29.92
N CYS A 718 4.42 3.05 -29.08
CA CYS A 718 5.82 2.95 -29.53
C CYS A 718 6.06 1.75 -30.44
N VAL A 719 5.45 0.62 -30.17
CA VAL A 719 5.70 -0.65 -30.89
C VAL A 719 4.82 -0.76 -32.14
N VAL A 720 3.50 -0.65 -31.97
CA VAL A 720 2.54 -0.95 -33.05
C VAL A 720 2.46 0.23 -34.03
N GLU A 721 2.15 1.41 -33.50
CA GLU A 721 1.86 2.56 -34.35
C GLU A 721 3.13 3.24 -34.85
N LEU A 722 4.14 3.38 -33.99
CA LEU A 722 5.39 4.01 -34.39
C LEU A 722 6.36 3.01 -35.06
N SER A 723 6.88 2.05 -34.35
CA SER A 723 7.99 1.21 -34.81
C SER A 723 7.60 0.34 -36.02
N ASN A 724 6.42 -0.31 -35.96
CA ASN A 724 5.97 -1.23 -37.01
C ASN A 724 5.30 -0.54 -38.20
N PHE A 725 4.91 0.71 -38.06
CA PHE A 725 4.22 1.45 -39.13
C PHE A 725 4.89 2.78 -39.43
N TYR A 726 4.63 3.82 -38.64
CA TYR A 726 4.99 5.21 -38.98
C TYR A 726 6.49 5.41 -39.20
N LEU A 727 7.32 5.02 -38.23
CA LEU A 727 8.78 5.23 -38.30
C LEU A 727 9.44 4.42 -39.40
N ASP A 728 8.88 3.30 -39.80
CA ASP A 728 9.42 2.50 -40.92
C ASP A 728 9.17 3.20 -42.26
N ILE A 729 7.97 3.74 -42.46
CA ILE A 729 7.58 4.41 -43.71
C ILE A 729 8.40 5.69 -43.91
N ILE A 730 8.54 6.51 -42.86
CA ILE A 730 9.15 7.84 -42.99
C ILE A 730 10.68 7.84 -43.14
N LYS A 731 11.35 6.66 -42.99
CA LYS A 731 12.82 6.54 -43.08
C LYS A 731 13.38 7.09 -44.41
N ASP A 732 12.75 6.72 -45.52
CA ASP A 732 13.24 7.10 -46.84
C ASP A 732 13.27 8.62 -47.00
N ARG A 733 12.18 9.32 -46.66
CA ARG A 733 12.11 10.78 -46.77
C ARG A 733 12.96 11.49 -45.71
N LEU A 734 13.09 10.98 -44.49
CA LEU A 734 13.98 11.53 -43.48
C LEU A 734 15.46 11.54 -43.95
N TYR A 735 15.87 10.47 -44.64
CA TYR A 735 17.27 10.26 -45.03
C TYR A 735 17.57 10.76 -46.42
N CYS A 736 16.65 10.62 -47.36
CA CYS A 736 16.91 10.85 -48.79
C CYS A 736 16.33 12.16 -49.34
N ASP A 737 15.46 12.85 -48.65
CA ASP A 737 14.92 14.13 -49.10
C ASP A 737 15.87 15.30 -48.78
N GLU A 738 15.56 16.49 -49.33
CA GLU A 738 16.26 17.72 -49.04
C GLU A 738 16.24 18.02 -47.53
N THR A 739 17.34 18.49 -46.99
CA THR A 739 17.48 18.76 -45.54
C THR A 739 16.35 19.64 -45.01
N ASP A 740 15.98 20.71 -45.75
CA ASP A 740 14.91 21.66 -45.40
C ASP A 740 13.63 21.43 -46.21
N GLY A 741 13.52 20.30 -46.92
CA GLY A 741 12.36 19.96 -47.74
C GLY A 741 11.08 19.77 -46.90
N LEU A 742 9.94 20.15 -47.44
CA LEU A 742 8.64 20.10 -46.74
C LEU A 742 8.35 18.68 -46.22
N ALA A 743 8.56 17.63 -46.99
CA ALA A 743 8.25 16.27 -46.61
C ALA A 743 9.11 15.82 -45.43
N ARG A 744 10.39 16.16 -45.37
CA ARG A 744 11.28 15.89 -44.23
C ARG A 744 10.87 16.70 -42.99
N ARG A 745 10.62 18.01 -43.19
CA ARG A 745 10.20 18.95 -42.13
C ARG A 745 8.85 18.56 -41.52
N SER A 746 7.92 18.05 -42.34
CA SER A 746 6.63 17.53 -41.91
C SER A 746 6.82 16.33 -40.96
N ALA A 747 7.64 15.36 -41.36
CA ALA A 747 7.97 14.20 -40.49
C ALA A 747 8.70 14.63 -39.22
N GLN A 748 9.65 15.56 -39.26
CA GLN A 748 10.35 16.10 -38.10
C GLN A 748 9.40 16.81 -37.13
N THR A 749 8.41 17.55 -37.64
CA THR A 749 7.35 18.18 -36.82
C THR A 749 6.58 17.13 -36.05
N ALA A 750 6.12 16.05 -36.71
CA ALA A 750 5.42 14.96 -36.04
C ALA A 750 6.32 14.27 -35.01
N LEU A 751 7.59 13.94 -35.36
CA LEU A 751 8.55 13.32 -34.44
C LEU A 751 8.82 14.19 -33.21
N TYR A 752 8.88 15.51 -33.35
CA TYR A 752 9.06 16.44 -32.24
C TYR A 752 7.83 16.41 -31.31
N LEU A 753 6.61 16.55 -31.85
CA LEU A 753 5.37 16.51 -31.07
C LEU A 753 5.20 15.19 -30.35
N ILE A 754 5.54 14.07 -31.00
CA ILE A 754 5.51 12.73 -30.42
C ILE A 754 6.52 12.62 -29.28
N LEU A 755 7.80 12.96 -29.52
CA LEU A 755 8.86 12.82 -28.52
C LEU A 755 8.60 13.67 -27.28
N ASP A 756 8.25 14.96 -27.48
CA ASP A 756 7.90 15.88 -26.39
C ASP A 756 6.76 15.31 -25.52
N THR A 757 5.72 14.79 -26.17
CA THR A 757 4.53 14.28 -25.50
C THR A 757 4.80 12.98 -24.73
N ILE A 758 5.38 11.97 -25.38
CA ILE A 758 5.64 10.68 -24.70
C ILE A 758 6.68 10.82 -23.58
N THR A 759 7.63 11.76 -23.71
CA THR A 759 8.60 12.09 -22.68
C THR A 759 7.90 12.66 -21.46
N LYS A 760 7.01 13.63 -21.64
CA LYS A 760 6.22 14.25 -20.56
C LYS A 760 5.21 13.28 -19.92
N ILE A 761 4.56 12.41 -20.72
CA ILE A 761 3.66 11.37 -20.19
C ILE A 761 4.42 10.38 -19.32
N MET A 762 5.62 9.95 -19.73
CA MET A 762 6.40 8.95 -19.00
C MET A 762 7.29 9.53 -17.89
N ALA A 763 7.52 10.83 -17.86
CA ALA A 763 8.38 11.47 -16.84
C ALA A 763 7.97 11.23 -15.38
N PRO A 764 6.69 11.12 -15.00
CA PRO A 764 6.32 10.72 -13.65
C PRO A 764 6.74 9.30 -13.30
N ILE A 765 6.78 8.37 -14.26
CA ILE A 765 7.09 6.95 -14.09
C ILE A 765 8.60 6.69 -14.26
N LEU A 766 9.14 7.02 -15.43
CA LEU A 766 10.55 6.88 -15.80
C LEU A 766 11.26 8.23 -15.60
N CYS A 767 11.41 8.64 -14.35
CA CYS A 767 11.81 10.00 -14.02
C CYS A 767 13.25 10.35 -14.45
N PHE A 768 14.16 9.38 -14.40
CA PHE A 768 15.55 9.58 -14.85
C PHE A 768 15.64 9.57 -16.39
N THR A 769 15.01 8.60 -17.03
CA THR A 769 15.01 8.50 -18.49
C THR A 769 14.25 9.65 -19.14
N GLY A 770 13.11 10.07 -18.57
CA GLY A 770 12.36 11.23 -19.04
C GLY A 770 13.20 12.51 -19.02
N ASP A 771 13.94 12.74 -17.94
CA ASP A 771 14.81 13.90 -17.82
C ASP A 771 16.06 13.78 -18.74
N GLU A 772 16.62 12.56 -18.92
CA GLU A 772 17.71 12.32 -19.86
C GLU A 772 17.29 12.63 -21.32
N ILE A 773 16.10 12.21 -21.73
CA ILE A 773 15.54 12.49 -23.05
C ILE A 773 15.30 14.01 -23.20
N TRP A 774 14.71 14.65 -22.17
CA TRP A 774 14.45 16.08 -22.16
C TRP A 774 15.72 16.89 -22.40
N LEU A 775 16.80 16.57 -21.71
CA LEU A 775 18.10 17.26 -21.88
C LEU A 775 18.72 17.08 -23.27
N ALA A 776 18.37 16.01 -23.97
CA ALA A 776 18.92 15.68 -25.29
C ALA A 776 18.10 16.20 -26.46
N MET A 777 16.85 16.66 -26.24
CA MET A 777 15.97 17.13 -27.30
C MET A 777 16.03 18.65 -27.50
N PRO A 778 15.69 19.17 -28.70
CA PRO A 778 15.55 20.59 -28.90
C PRO A 778 14.31 21.14 -28.17
N HIS A 779 14.37 22.39 -27.70
CA HIS A 779 13.30 23.04 -26.94
C HIS A 779 12.71 24.24 -27.70
N LYS A 780 11.39 24.39 -27.60
CA LYS A 780 10.71 25.60 -28.13
C LYS A 780 10.84 26.76 -27.14
N ALA A 781 10.63 27.96 -27.63
CA ALA A 781 10.59 29.16 -26.81
C ALA A 781 9.52 28.99 -25.70
N GLY A 782 9.92 29.24 -24.46
CA GLY A 782 9.07 29.10 -23.28
C GLY A 782 9.23 27.77 -22.53
N ASP A 783 9.88 26.75 -23.09
CA ASP A 783 10.25 25.54 -22.37
C ASP A 783 11.39 25.83 -21.38
N ASP A 784 11.32 25.23 -20.19
CA ASP A 784 12.45 25.19 -19.27
C ASP A 784 13.31 23.96 -19.57
N GLY A 785 14.45 24.18 -20.22
CA GLY A 785 15.36 23.10 -20.62
C GLY A 785 16.12 22.43 -19.48
N ARG A 786 16.01 22.92 -18.22
CA ARG A 786 16.75 22.39 -17.07
C ARG A 786 16.25 21.03 -16.60
N ASN A 787 14.92 20.81 -16.63
CA ASN A 787 14.31 19.55 -16.21
C ASN A 787 12.91 19.40 -16.83
N VAL A 788 12.52 18.18 -17.18
CA VAL A 788 11.21 17.89 -17.76
C VAL A 788 10.04 18.27 -16.84
N LEU A 789 10.21 18.17 -15.52
CA LEU A 789 9.18 18.50 -14.53
C LEU A 789 8.79 19.98 -14.50
N PHE A 790 9.66 20.86 -15.01
CA PHE A 790 9.36 22.29 -15.09
C PHE A 790 8.41 22.64 -16.24
N ASN A 791 7.98 21.64 -16.99
CA ASN A 791 7.11 21.81 -18.16
C ASN A 791 5.81 21.05 -17.95
N ASP A 792 4.70 21.66 -18.40
CA ASP A 792 3.40 21.04 -18.26
C ASP A 792 3.20 19.93 -19.31
N MET A 793 2.40 18.90 -19.00
CA MET A 793 1.97 17.87 -19.96
C MET A 793 1.20 18.51 -21.11
N ASN A 794 1.39 17.97 -22.31
CA ASN A 794 0.70 18.48 -23.49
C ASN A 794 -0.80 18.14 -23.49
N GLY A 795 -1.61 19.06 -23.96
CA GLY A 795 -2.97 18.77 -24.42
C GLY A 795 -2.98 18.25 -25.86
N VAL A 796 -4.15 17.93 -26.38
CA VAL A 796 -4.34 17.45 -27.74
C VAL A 796 -3.97 18.54 -28.78
N PHE A 797 -3.38 18.13 -29.89
CA PHE A 797 -3.03 18.96 -31.03
C PHE A 797 -4.17 18.93 -32.06
N ALA A 798 -5.30 19.56 -31.71
CA ALA A 798 -6.55 19.48 -32.48
C ALA A 798 -6.39 19.97 -33.91
N ASP A 799 -5.58 21.03 -34.15
CA ASP A 799 -5.40 21.62 -35.47
C ASP A 799 -4.68 20.66 -36.46
N TYR A 800 -3.88 19.73 -35.94
CA TYR A 800 -3.20 18.70 -36.74
C TYR A 800 -4.04 17.43 -36.95
N ALA A 801 -5.18 17.30 -36.27
CA ALA A 801 -5.98 16.08 -36.33
C ALA A 801 -6.61 15.86 -37.69
N LEU A 802 -6.69 14.61 -38.11
CA LEU A 802 -7.53 14.17 -39.24
C LEU A 802 -8.99 14.00 -38.76
N SER A 803 -9.91 14.16 -39.70
CA SER A 803 -11.32 13.86 -39.49
C SER A 803 -11.55 12.35 -39.32
N ALA A 804 -12.71 11.97 -38.79
CA ALA A 804 -13.09 10.58 -38.67
C ALA A 804 -13.10 9.82 -40.00
N ASP A 805 -13.57 10.48 -41.07
CA ASP A 805 -13.63 9.91 -42.43
C ASP A 805 -12.20 9.70 -43.00
N GLU A 806 -11.29 10.63 -42.76
CA GLU A 806 -9.87 10.48 -43.13
C GLU A 806 -9.22 9.35 -42.34
N MET A 807 -9.46 9.23 -41.03
CA MET A 807 -8.97 8.13 -40.21
C MET A 807 -9.49 6.78 -40.67
N ALA A 808 -10.76 6.68 -41.06
CA ALA A 808 -11.32 5.43 -41.59
C ALA A 808 -10.61 4.98 -42.90
N LYS A 809 -10.20 5.92 -43.77
CA LYS A 809 -9.36 5.61 -44.94
C LYS A 809 -8.01 5.07 -44.53
N TRP A 810 -7.39 5.65 -43.47
CA TRP A 810 -6.10 5.16 -42.97
C TRP A 810 -6.18 3.77 -42.41
N GLU A 811 -7.29 3.37 -41.76
CA GLU A 811 -7.50 2.00 -41.33
C GLU A 811 -7.47 1.02 -42.53
N LYS A 812 -8.09 1.39 -43.65
CA LYS A 812 -8.02 0.60 -44.88
C LYS A 812 -6.62 0.55 -45.49
N ILE A 813 -5.88 1.65 -45.51
CA ILE A 813 -4.49 1.66 -45.98
C ILE A 813 -3.63 0.70 -45.12
N ILE A 814 -3.84 0.65 -43.80
CA ILE A 814 -3.12 -0.26 -42.90
C ILE A 814 -3.50 -1.72 -43.20
N GLU A 815 -4.78 -2.05 -43.39
CA GLU A 815 -5.23 -3.40 -43.79
C GLU A 815 -4.57 -3.86 -45.10
N VAL A 816 -4.57 -2.98 -46.11
CA VAL A 816 -3.93 -3.28 -47.41
C VAL A 816 -2.42 -3.46 -47.24
N ARG A 817 -1.76 -2.61 -46.45
CA ARG A 817 -0.31 -2.73 -46.18
C ARG A 817 0.03 -4.05 -45.50
N ASP A 818 -0.80 -4.53 -44.59
CA ASP A 818 -0.62 -5.83 -43.93
C ASP A 818 -0.73 -7.00 -44.92
N ALA A 819 -1.70 -6.94 -45.84
CA ALA A 819 -1.86 -7.92 -46.92
C ALA A 819 -0.62 -7.90 -47.87
N VAL A 820 -0.15 -6.70 -48.24
CA VAL A 820 1.08 -6.53 -49.06
C VAL A 820 2.30 -7.09 -48.33
N ASN A 821 2.48 -6.80 -47.06
CA ASN A 821 3.60 -7.35 -46.26
C ASN A 821 3.59 -8.90 -46.24
N GLY A 822 2.43 -9.53 -46.11
CA GLY A 822 2.27 -10.98 -46.21
C GLY A 822 2.68 -11.53 -47.57
N ALA A 823 2.30 -10.83 -48.67
CA ALA A 823 2.67 -11.20 -50.03
C ALA A 823 4.19 -10.99 -50.30
N LEU A 824 4.77 -9.92 -49.76
CA LEU A 824 6.23 -9.66 -49.85
C LEU A 824 7.04 -10.74 -49.13
N GLU A 825 6.62 -11.21 -47.95
CA GLU A 825 7.25 -12.32 -47.24
C GLU A 825 7.21 -13.62 -48.06
N THR A 826 6.08 -13.90 -48.68
CA THR A 826 5.91 -15.05 -49.58
C THR A 826 6.86 -14.95 -50.78
N ALA A 827 6.91 -13.78 -51.43
CA ALA A 827 7.80 -13.54 -52.57
C ALA A 827 9.29 -13.65 -52.22
N ARG A 828 9.69 -13.25 -51.00
CA ARG A 828 11.06 -13.45 -50.47
C ARG A 828 11.38 -14.93 -50.24
N ALA A 829 10.45 -15.67 -49.65
CA ALA A 829 10.58 -17.11 -49.44
C ALA A 829 10.75 -17.86 -50.77
N GLU A 830 10.00 -17.42 -51.79
CA GLU A 830 10.09 -17.95 -53.16
C GLU A 830 11.30 -17.39 -53.94
N LYS A 831 12.10 -16.51 -53.36
CA LYS A 831 13.27 -15.86 -53.98
C LYS A 831 12.94 -15.05 -55.26
N LYS A 832 11.73 -14.54 -55.38
CA LYS A 832 11.33 -13.62 -56.44
C LYS A 832 11.90 -12.21 -56.21
N ILE A 833 12.06 -11.82 -54.94
CA ILE A 833 12.67 -10.58 -54.49
C ILE A 833 13.64 -10.86 -53.34
N GLY A 834 14.64 -10.01 -53.13
CA GLY A 834 15.49 -10.02 -51.94
C GLY A 834 15.06 -9.04 -50.89
N LYS A 835 14.65 -7.85 -51.30
CA LYS A 835 14.19 -6.75 -50.40
C LYS A 835 12.89 -6.15 -50.92
N SER A 836 12.09 -5.52 -50.01
CA SER A 836 10.78 -4.88 -50.39
C SER A 836 10.96 -3.84 -51.52
N LEU A 837 12.06 -3.04 -51.50
CA LEU A 837 12.33 -2.05 -52.52
C LEU A 837 12.70 -2.64 -53.89
N GLU A 838 12.78 -3.96 -54.05
CA GLU A 838 12.96 -4.68 -55.34
C GLU A 838 11.60 -5.13 -55.89
N ALA A 839 10.49 -4.80 -55.21
CA ALA A 839 9.16 -5.27 -55.59
C ALA A 839 8.39 -4.25 -56.42
N ASP A 840 7.65 -4.77 -57.39
CA ASP A 840 6.50 -4.20 -58.05
C ASP A 840 5.25 -4.93 -57.55
N VAL A 841 4.25 -4.19 -57.07
CA VAL A 841 3.06 -4.71 -56.43
C VAL A 841 1.83 -4.39 -57.28
N ALA A 842 1.10 -5.39 -57.71
CA ALA A 842 -0.22 -5.22 -58.31
C ALA A 842 -1.30 -5.53 -57.26
N LEU A 843 -2.13 -4.49 -56.97
CA LEU A 843 -3.24 -4.55 -56.05
C LEU A 843 -4.58 -4.64 -56.82
N THR A 844 -5.44 -5.57 -56.40
CA THR A 844 -6.86 -5.51 -56.71
C THR A 844 -7.61 -5.14 -55.46
N VAL A 845 -8.45 -4.11 -55.51
CA VAL A 845 -9.21 -3.61 -54.37
C VAL A 845 -10.71 -3.62 -54.64
N PRO A 846 -11.58 -3.83 -53.62
CA PRO A 846 -13.01 -3.75 -53.80
C PRO A 846 -13.47 -2.32 -54.11
N ALA A 847 -14.70 -2.17 -54.65
CA ALA A 847 -15.22 -0.89 -55.08
C ALA A 847 -15.33 0.17 -53.97
N GLU A 848 -15.51 -0.29 -52.73
CA GLU A 848 -15.54 0.57 -51.54
C GLU A 848 -14.16 1.18 -51.18
N ASP A 849 -13.07 0.53 -51.62
CA ASP A 849 -11.70 1.00 -51.41
C ASP A 849 -11.09 1.67 -52.70
N ALA A 850 -11.95 2.08 -53.63
CA ALA A 850 -11.57 2.69 -54.92
C ALA A 850 -10.69 3.94 -54.76
N PHE A 851 -10.73 4.65 -53.60
CA PHE A 851 -9.89 5.79 -53.29
C PHE A 851 -8.38 5.45 -53.35
N LEU A 852 -8.00 4.18 -53.14
CA LEU A 852 -6.61 3.74 -53.27
C LEU A 852 -6.08 3.84 -54.70
N ALA A 853 -6.97 3.67 -55.72
CA ALA A 853 -6.61 3.87 -57.13
C ALA A 853 -6.54 5.35 -57.55
N GLU A 854 -7.13 6.22 -56.73
CA GLU A 854 -7.06 7.69 -56.94
C GLU A 854 -5.83 8.30 -56.29
N MET A 855 -5.14 7.59 -55.42
CA MET A 855 -3.90 8.05 -54.78
C MET A 855 -2.76 8.14 -55.79
N ASP A 856 -1.82 9.06 -55.57
CA ASP A 856 -0.59 9.09 -56.32
C ASP A 856 0.19 7.76 -56.13
N ALA A 857 0.50 7.06 -57.22
CA ALA A 857 1.14 5.75 -57.21
C ALA A 857 2.50 5.80 -56.50
N ALA A 858 3.26 6.89 -56.61
CA ALA A 858 4.54 7.05 -55.92
C ALA A 858 4.33 7.20 -54.42
N ALA A 859 3.30 7.95 -53.96
CA ALA A 859 2.95 8.10 -52.57
C ALA A 859 2.47 6.77 -51.97
N LEU A 860 1.65 5.98 -52.69
CA LEU A 860 1.22 4.68 -52.24
C LEU A 860 2.38 3.67 -52.18
N ALA A 861 3.30 3.70 -53.15
CA ALA A 861 4.52 2.88 -53.14
C ALA A 861 5.42 3.22 -51.94
N ASP A 862 5.49 4.47 -51.51
CA ASP A 862 6.20 4.91 -50.31
C ASP A 862 5.55 4.35 -49.02
N LEU A 863 4.22 4.41 -48.93
CA LEU A 863 3.46 3.82 -47.79
C LEU A 863 3.66 2.31 -47.70
N LEU A 864 3.76 1.61 -48.80
CA LEU A 864 3.96 0.15 -48.87
C LEU A 864 5.44 -0.24 -48.80
N ILE A 865 6.39 0.71 -48.86
CA ILE A 865 7.84 0.52 -48.91
C ILE A 865 8.25 -0.38 -50.10
N VAL A 866 7.72 -0.11 -51.25
CA VAL A 866 8.03 -0.80 -52.53
C VAL A 866 8.50 0.18 -53.59
N SER A 867 9.05 -0.27 -54.71
CA SER A 867 9.46 0.63 -55.81
C SER A 867 8.32 1.01 -56.73
N GLN A 868 7.40 0.11 -56.97
CA GLN A 868 6.27 0.32 -57.88
C GLN A 868 4.98 -0.30 -57.32
N VAL A 869 3.83 0.31 -57.62
CA VAL A 869 2.51 -0.20 -57.26
C VAL A 869 1.52 0.19 -58.38
N GLU A 870 0.67 -0.78 -58.74
CA GLU A 870 -0.47 -0.54 -59.62
C GLU A 870 -1.76 -1.00 -58.93
N VAL A 871 -2.82 -0.19 -58.97
CA VAL A 871 -4.07 -0.49 -58.29
C VAL A 871 -5.19 -0.65 -59.32
N THR A 872 -5.87 -1.76 -59.25
CA THR A 872 -7.08 -2.10 -60.07
C THR A 872 -8.29 -2.22 -59.15
N VAL A 873 -9.40 -1.53 -59.51
CA VAL A 873 -10.67 -1.63 -58.79
C VAL A 873 -11.50 -2.75 -59.36
N GLY A 874 -11.90 -3.72 -58.51
CA GLY A 874 -12.82 -4.81 -58.86
C GLY A 874 -12.46 -6.13 -58.17
N GLY A 875 -13.45 -6.75 -57.57
CA GLY A 875 -13.26 -8.04 -56.85
C GLY A 875 -12.87 -7.89 -55.37
N GLU A 876 -12.37 -8.95 -54.77
CA GLU A 876 -11.85 -8.98 -53.41
C GLU A 876 -10.40 -8.48 -53.39
N LEU A 877 -9.94 -8.06 -52.19
CA LEU A 877 -8.52 -7.65 -52.00
C LEU A 877 -7.59 -8.78 -52.38
N ALA A 878 -6.74 -8.51 -53.41
CA ALA A 878 -5.70 -9.45 -53.85
C ALA A 878 -4.42 -8.73 -54.13
N VAL A 879 -3.29 -9.37 -53.77
CA VAL A 879 -1.93 -8.83 -53.90
C VAL A 879 -1.08 -9.77 -54.72
N SER A 880 -0.46 -9.27 -55.79
CA SER A 880 0.56 -9.94 -56.57
C SER A 880 1.91 -9.19 -56.54
N VAL A 881 2.99 -9.92 -56.33
CA VAL A 881 4.35 -9.37 -56.21
C VAL A 881 5.23 -9.89 -57.32
N SER A 882 5.88 -8.97 -58.04
CA SER A 882 6.87 -9.21 -59.05
C SER A 882 8.14 -8.38 -58.80
N GLU A 883 9.23 -8.65 -59.56
CA GLU A 883 10.45 -7.83 -59.51
C GLU A 883 10.21 -6.47 -60.19
N ALA A 884 10.63 -5.39 -59.50
CA ALA A 884 10.45 -4.05 -59.96
C ALA A 884 11.33 -3.76 -61.21
N ALA A 885 10.72 -3.03 -62.15
CA ALA A 885 11.39 -2.62 -63.38
C ALA A 885 12.34 -1.44 -63.16
N GLY A 886 13.37 -1.36 -64.01
CA GLY A 886 14.26 -0.20 -64.08
C GLY A 886 15.57 -0.38 -63.29
N THR A 887 16.33 0.71 -63.15
CA THR A 887 17.65 0.74 -62.51
C THR A 887 17.52 1.04 -61.01
N LYS A 888 18.25 0.27 -60.18
CA LYS A 888 18.34 0.54 -58.73
C LYS A 888 19.10 1.83 -58.47
N CYS A 889 18.44 2.79 -57.85
CA CYS A 889 19.06 4.05 -57.47
C CYS A 889 20.15 3.81 -56.40
N PRO A 890 21.41 4.22 -56.60
CA PRO A 890 22.49 3.97 -55.64
C PRO A 890 22.36 4.78 -54.33
N ARG A 891 21.45 5.78 -54.30
CA ARG A 891 21.25 6.63 -53.13
C ARG A 891 20.07 6.17 -52.25
N CYS A 892 18.84 5.99 -52.80
CA CYS A 892 17.66 5.59 -52.04
C CYS A 892 17.29 4.12 -52.19
N TRP A 893 17.96 3.38 -53.08
CA TRP A 893 17.79 1.94 -53.36
C TRP A 893 16.46 1.52 -54.01
N LYS A 894 15.56 2.45 -54.35
CA LYS A 894 14.37 2.19 -55.18
C LYS A 894 14.76 1.91 -56.62
N HIS A 895 14.01 1.05 -57.28
CA HIS A 895 14.13 0.86 -58.74
C HIS A 895 13.34 1.93 -59.48
N SER A 896 13.92 2.50 -60.49
CA SER A 896 13.32 3.59 -61.33
C SER A 896 13.53 3.33 -62.82
N THR A 897 12.50 3.41 -63.59
CA THR A 897 12.51 3.36 -65.07
C THR A 897 12.98 4.68 -65.67
N ALA A 898 13.01 5.76 -64.88
CA ALA A 898 13.44 7.10 -65.28
C ALA A 898 14.79 7.50 -64.59
N ALA A 899 15.67 6.54 -64.33
CA ALA A 899 16.98 6.81 -63.76
C ALA A 899 17.85 7.62 -64.76
N ASP A 900 18.65 8.58 -64.25
CA ASP A 900 19.61 9.37 -65.04
C ASP A 900 20.84 8.55 -65.40
N GLU A 901 21.81 9.20 -66.07
CA GLU A 901 23.09 8.61 -66.51
C GLU A 901 23.95 8.09 -65.31
N ASN A 902 23.74 8.63 -64.10
CA ASN A 902 24.41 8.18 -62.87
C ASN A 902 23.59 7.09 -62.10
N GLY A 903 22.50 6.65 -62.69
CA GLY A 903 21.57 5.68 -62.09
C GLY A 903 20.68 6.24 -60.96
N LEU A 904 20.64 7.57 -60.77
CA LEU A 904 19.80 8.23 -59.76
C LEU A 904 18.35 8.31 -60.20
N CYS A 905 17.41 8.00 -59.34
CA CYS A 905 15.98 8.29 -59.58
C CYS A 905 15.74 9.81 -59.64
N PRO A 906 14.64 10.31 -60.28
CA PRO A 906 14.38 11.73 -60.44
C PRO A 906 14.45 12.55 -59.18
N ARG A 907 13.92 12.03 -58.07
CA ARG A 907 13.97 12.67 -56.74
C ARG A 907 15.43 12.85 -56.29
N CYS A 908 16.23 11.77 -56.29
CA CYS A 908 17.61 11.81 -55.81
C CYS A 908 18.49 12.70 -56.68
N ALA A 909 18.25 12.71 -57.99
CA ALA A 909 18.94 13.59 -58.94
C ALA A 909 18.61 15.09 -58.62
N SER A 910 17.35 15.41 -58.36
CA SER A 910 16.93 16.78 -57.97
C SER A 910 17.57 17.21 -56.65
N VAL A 911 17.61 16.34 -55.64
CA VAL A 911 18.23 16.64 -54.33
C VAL A 911 19.73 16.90 -54.48
N ILE A 912 20.45 16.07 -55.25
CA ILE A 912 21.89 16.22 -55.46
C ILE A 912 22.18 17.52 -56.24
N ALA A 913 21.35 17.88 -57.24
CA ALA A 913 21.52 19.09 -58.03
C ALA A 913 21.36 20.39 -57.22
N LYS A 914 20.54 20.38 -56.17
CA LYS A 914 20.31 21.53 -55.29
C LYS A 914 21.36 21.66 -54.16
N CYS A 915 22.10 20.63 -53.85
CA CYS A 915 23.10 20.65 -52.79
C CYS A 915 24.44 21.14 -53.36
N ALA A 916 24.73 22.43 -53.27
CA ALA A 916 25.93 23.07 -53.78
C ALA A 916 27.26 22.52 -53.20
N ASP A 917 27.20 21.88 -52.01
CA ASP A 917 28.36 21.35 -51.30
C ASP A 917 28.82 19.95 -51.82
N PHE A 918 28.11 19.33 -52.75
CA PHE A 918 28.44 18.00 -53.26
C PHE A 918 29.32 18.01 -54.53
N GLY A 919 29.68 19.21 -55.04
CA GLY A 919 30.48 19.37 -56.25
C GLY A 919 31.98 19.09 -56.10
N GLU A 920 32.51 18.87 -54.90
CA GLU A 920 33.94 18.64 -54.62
C GLU A 920 34.24 17.34 -53.82
N VAL A 921 33.37 16.34 -53.88
CA VAL A 921 33.64 15.05 -53.20
C VAL A 921 33.90 13.93 -54.19
#